data_3951105776cf1ad1fcf131b1e2cad0fc
#
_entry.id   3951105776cf1ad1fcf131b1e2cad0fc
#
_cell.length_a   1.000
_cell.length_b   1.000
_cell.length_c   1.000
_cell.angle_alpha   90.00
_cell.angle_beta   90.00
_cell.angle_gamma   90.00
#
_symmetry.space_group_name_H-M   'P 1'
#
loop_
_entity.id
_entity.type
_entity.pdbx_description
1 polymer ?
#
loop_
_entity_poly.entity_id
_entity_poly.type
_entity_poly.pdbx_seq_one_letter_code
_entity_poly.pdbx_strand_id
1 'polypeptide(L)'
;MRLFLISFLVLFGYLSCSAQELSIILGKVLDSRSKEPLSNCTIYIEGTQVSTKIGSELEFRPPISLLGAYILNVSSPNFITKRIPIILENEVLDLGIIYLEKDITIEKADNLITLTDSNLSDDESTSITSGLLQATRDVFLNRAAFDFGQAFFRVRGYDSQNGKVLINGMPMNKFFDGRPQWNNWGGLNDVTRNQDYSHGLDASDHTFGGILGNTNIDTRPSGLRPGFRFSTSASNRTYRGRVMATYTSPKKENGLVYSIAASRRWAKEGYIDGTLYDAYSLFGAIEYQIDAKNSLVATAILTSNRRGRSSAITEEVFSLAGNKYNPYWGYQNGNVRNSRERKITEPIVLLNYYLATDKFNLNTGFSYQTGINSKSRLGYYNAPNPDPTYYRYLPSFYINSPIGANFISADLVKEGFLENKQITWEDIYTANTNVKAAYVLYDDVVEDTQFTISSVGNLTMNDHFQLDLGLNYKSLMSDTHAKIDDLLGADFHEDIDPFSVTRNDLGSDTTKDEGDYFNYNYKISASQFDAYAQFEFSFNKWKGFVAGNYISTNYQRNGLFQNERFLDNSLGLGEQIQFSNYGLKGGVTYKITGRHWVRLNGGYLGRAPVLQNVFVNPRENHEIVPDLQNETISTVDITYFMRLPKLTGRLTGYYTRFQNTTDVNYFFVDTGVGSDFVQEVITDLDKLHMGTELGIEYELSSSVKLSAVAAVGKYLYASDPNVAINFDTAGAEEDLINLEGNIDLGVAKIKDYKLAQGPQKAFAIGIEYRDPKYWWIGMAANFLANNYANISTITRTQSFYMDPETGQPFPDATHENVVKLLKQDPLDSFYLLNLVGGKSWLKKGKYISVFASINNVFDAVFRTGGYEQSRNGNFGQLKQDNLSGNPSFAPKYWYGYGRTFFLNVAYSF
;
A
#
# COMPACT_ATOMS: atom_id res chain seq x y z
N MET A 1 -9.16 -49.05 -32.97
CA MET A 1 -8.64 -47.67 -33.06
C MET A 1 -8.78 -46.99 -34.42
N ARG A 2 -8.91 -47.69 -35.53
CA ARG A 2 -9.20 -47.11 -36.88
C ARG A 2 -10.67 -46.82 -37.18
N LEU A 3 -11.60 -47.52 -36.56
CA LEU A 3 -13.04 -47.31 -36.71
C LEU A 3 -13.57 -46.14 -35.86
N PHE A 4 -12.92 -45.74 -34.78
CA PHE A 4 -13.28 -44.61 -33.94
C PHE A 4 -12.88 -43.24 -34.55
N LEU A 5 -11.86 -43.22 -35.39
CA LEU A 5 -11.42 -41.99 -36.09
C LEU A 5 -12.31 -41.65 -37.28
N ILE A 6 -12.93 -42.63 -37.93
CA ILE A 6 -13.84 -42.44 -39.09
C ILE A 6 -15.21 -41.97 -38.62
N SER A 7 -15.69 -42.44 -37.45
CA SER A 7 -16.95 -41.96 -36.86
C SER A 7 -16.87 -40.52 -36.35
N PHE A 8 -15.68 -40.05 -35.97
CA PHE A 8 -15.46 -38.66 -35.51
C PHE A 8 -15.36 -37.68 -36.69
N LEU A 9 -14.89 -38.12 -37.86
CA LEU A 9 -14.79 -37.31 -39.09
C LEU A 9 -16.14 -37.17 -39.83
N VAL A 10 -17.05 -38.13 -39.69
CA VAL A 10 -18.37 -38.07 -40.30
C VAL A 10 -19.35 -37.22 -39.47
N LEU A 11 -19.12 -37.03 -38.14
CA LEU A 11 -19.96 -36.17 -37.30
C LEU A 11 -19.64 -34.66 -37.47
N PHE A 12 -18.55 -34.31 -38.14
CA PHE A 12 -18.17 -32.91 -38.41
C PHE A 12 -18.60 -32.41 -39.80
N GLY A 13 -19.21 -33.27 -40.60
CA GLY A 13 -19.60 -32.98 -42.00
C GLY A 13 -21.01 -32.41 -42.21
N TYR A 14 -21.80 -32.23 -41.17
CA TYR A 14 -23.15 -31.64 -41.26
C TYR A 14 -23.26 -30.33 -40.44
N LEU A 15 -22.40 -29.38 -40.69
CA LEU A 15 -22.71 -28.01 -40.37
C LEU A 15 -23.19 -27.33 -41.65
N SER A 16 -24.49 -27.37 -41.84
CA SER A 16 -25.18 -26.58 -42.86
C SER A 16 -24.80 -25.11 -42.67
N CYS A 17 -24.14 -24.53 -43.63
CA CYS A 17 -23.94 -23.09 -43.77
C CYS A 17 -25.31 -22.48 -44.12
N SER A 18 -26.12 -22.14 -43.11
CA SER A 18 -27.22 -21.23 -43.30
C SER A 18 -26.66 -19.83 -43.39
N ALA A 19 -26.83 -19.15 -44.50
CA ALA A 19 -26.58 -17.72 -44.64
C ALA A 19 -27.53 -17.00 -43.65
N GLN A 20 -27.02 -16.62 -42.48
CA GLN A 20 -27.76 -15.81 -41.53
C GLN A 20 -27.64 -14.33 -41.93
N GLU A 21 -28.75 -13.63 -41.94
CA GLU A 21 -28.80 -12.18 -42.14
C GLU A 21 -28.03 -11.50 -41.01
N LEU A 22 -27.21 -10.49 -41.32
CA LEU A 22 -26.39 -9.75 -40.39
C LEU A 22 -27.25 -8.75 -39.61
N SER A 23 -27.16 -8.76 -38.29
CA SER A 23 -27.72 -7.66 -37.47
C SER A 23 -27.00 -6.37 -37.78
N ILE A 24 -27.75 -5.26 -37.94
CA ILE A 24 -27.17 -3.91 -38.15
C ILE A 24 -27.69 -3.01 -37.04
N ILE A 25 -26.80 -2.32 -36.36
CA ILE A 25 -27.14 -1.30 -35.37
C ILE A 25 -26.96 0.08 -36.00
N LEU A 26 -28.01 0.86 -36.03
CA LEU A 26 -28.02 2.22 -36.57
C LEU A 26 -28.27 3.24 -35.46
N GLY A 27 -27.80 4.49 -35.64
CA GLY A 27 -28.08 5.58 -34.73
C GLY A 27 -27.25 6.84 -35.02
N LYS A 28 -27.44 7.90 -34.25
CA LYS A 28 -26.66 9.14 -34.33
C LYS A 28 -26.23 9.60 -32.96
N VAL A 29 -24.96 9.93 -32.79
CA VAL A 29 -24.39 10.33 -31.49
C VAL A 29 -24.20 11.85 -31.45
N LEU A 30 -24.87 12.50 -30.50
CA LEU A 30 -24.83 13.94 -30.30
C LEU A 30 -24.40 14.31 -28.87
N ASP A 31 -23.76 15.47 -28.71
CA ASP A 31 -23.60 16.10 -27.40
C ASP A 31 -24.97 16.47 -26.83
N SER A 32 -25.27 16.06 -25.61
CA SER A 32 -26.55 16.29 -24.95
C SER A 32 -26.87 17.78 -24.80
N ARG A 33 -25.85 18.64 -24.72
CA ARG A 33 -25.98 20.07 -24.47
C ARG A 33 -25.92 20.92 -25.73
N SER A 34 -24.88 20.77 -26.56
CA SER A 34 -24.74 21.57 -27.78
C SER A 34 -25.60 21.06 -28.94
N LYS A 35 -26.08 19.79 -28.84
CA LYS A 35 -26.77 19.07 -29.90
C LYS A 35 -25.93 18.89 -31.18
N GLU A 36 -24.62 19.16 -31.08
CA GLU A 36 -23.69 18.95 -32.19
C GLU A 36 -23.29 17.49 -32.32
N PRO A 37 -23.04 17.00 -33.53
CA PRO A 37 -22.57 15.65 -33.79
C PRO A 37 -21.16 15.44 -33.19
N LEU A 38 -20.98 14.29 -32.49
CA LEU A 38 -19.70 13.91 -31.91
C LEU A 38 -18.89 13.09 -32.92
N SER A 39 -17.76 13.62 -33.35
CA SER A 39 -16.76 12.87 -34.12
C SER A 39 -15.79 12.19 -33.13
N ASN A 40 -15.40 10.97 -33.33
CA ASN A 40 -14.56 10.15 -32.43
C ASN A 40 -15.34 9.39 -31.34
N CYS A 41 -16.41 8.75 -31.71
CA CYS A 41 -17.07 7.84 -30.82
C CYS A 41 -16.51 6.42 -30.94
N THR A 42 -16.42 5.73 -29.82
CA THR A 42 -16.10 4.30 -29.77
C THR A 42 -17.33 3.55 -29.27
N ILE A 43 -17.74 2.54 -29.99
CA ILE A 43 -18.76 1.60 -29.54
C ILE A 43 -18.12 0.25 -29.24
N TYR A 44 -18.59 -0.37 -28.17
CA TYR A 44 -18.25 -1.75 -27.85
C TYR A 44 -19.42 -2.48 -27.20
N ILE A 45 -19.52 -3.76 -27.47
CA ILE A 45 -20.52 -4.62 -26.84
C ILE A 45 -19.92 -5.20 -25.57
N GLU A 46 -20.53 -4.87 -24.46
CA GLU A 46 -20.04 -5.23 -23.13
C GLU A 46 -19.94 -6.75 -22.95
N GLY A 47 -18.82 -7.20 -22.38
CA GLY A 47 -18.54 -8.63 -22.22
C GLY A 47 -18.05 -9.33 -23.50
N THR A 48 -17.75 -8.59 -24.57
CA THR A 48 -17.16 -9.10 -25.80
C THR A 48 -15.90 -8.28 -26.17
N GLN A 49 -15.12 -8.78 -27.12
CA GLN A 49 -13.99 -8.01 -27.68
C GLN A 49 -14.43 -7.14 -28.87
N VAL A 50 -15.69 -7.12 -29.19
CA VAL A 50 -16.22 -6.43 -30.35
C VAL A 50 -16.34 -4.94 -30.08
N SER A 51 -15.48 -4.16 -30.71
CA SER A 51 -15.46 -2.70 -30.64
C SER A 51 -15.15 -2.10 -32.00
N THR A 52 -15.66 -0.89 -32.25
CA THR A 52 -15.33 -0.13 -33.45
C THR A 52 -15.34 1.37 -33.16
N LYS A 53 -14.55 2.14 -33.90
CA LYS A 53 -14.59 3.61 -33.89
C LYS A 53 -15.57 4.07 -34.96
N ILE A 54 -16.40 5.01 -34.61
CA ILE A 54 -17.41 5.61 -35.48
C ILE A 54 -17.29 7.14 -35.47
N GLY A 55 -17.78 7.77 -36.51
CA GLY A 55 -18.05 9.21 -36.53
C GLY A 55 -19.30 9.56 -35.72
N SER A 56 -20.03 10.58 -36.15
CA SER A 56 -21.30 10.98 -35.55
C SER A 56 -22.47 10.06 -35.93
N GLU A 57 -22.35 9.32 -37.00
CA GLU A 57 -23.35 8.36 -37.47
C GLU A 57 -22.89 6.96 -37.08
N LEU A 58 -23.79 6.23 -36.45
CA LEU A 58 -23.59 4.88 -35.98
C LEU A 58 -24.14 3.93 -37.03
N GLU A 59 -23.26 3.23 -37.73
CA GLU A 59 -23.55 2.05 -38.49
C GLU A 59 -22.58 0.96 -38.04
N PHE A 60 -23.09 -0.04 -37.36
CA PHE A 60 -22.27 -1.09 -36.77
C PHE A 60 -22.85 -2.45 -37.05
N ARG A 61 -22.01 -3.36 -37.54
CA ARG A 61 -22.41 -4.74 -37.89
C ARG A 61 -21.68 -5.69 -36.92
N PRO A 62 -22.34 -6.11 -35.84
CA PRO A 62 -21.75 -7.08 -34.92
C PRO A 62 -21.57 -8.44 -35.59
N PRO A 63 -20.59 -9.26 -35.16
CA PRO A 63 -20.42 -10.62 -35.67
C PRO A 63 -21.68 -11.48 -35.48
N ILE A 64 -21.96 -12.34 -36.41
CA ILE A 64 -23.12 -13.25 -36.41
C ILE A 64 -23.23 -14.13 -35.16
N SER A 65 -22.13 -14.38 -34.50
CA SER A 65 -22.05 -15.16 -33.25
C SER A 65 -22.69 -14.48 -32.05
N LEU A 66 -23.07 -13.18 -32.15
CA LEU A 66 -23.60 -12.38 -31.05
C LEU A 66 -25.11 -12.18 -31.18
N LEU A 67 -25.91 -13.25 -30.95
CA LEU A 67 -27.36 -13.13 -30.82
C LEU A 67 -27.77 -13.10 -29.35
N GLY A 68 -28.79 -12.30 -29.01
CA GLY A 68 -29.37 -12.20 -27.68
C GLY A 68 -29.23 -10.83 -27.02
N ALA A 69 -29.43 -10.78 -25.72
CA ALA A 69 -29.43 -9.52 -24.93
C ALA A 69 -28.02 -9.12 -24.55
N TYR A 70 -27.62 -7.90 -24.94
CA TYR A 70 -26.32 -7.29 -24.64
C TYR A 70 -26.48 -5.85 -24.14
N ILE A 71 -25.39 -5.26 -23.70
CA ILE A 71 -25.28 -3.84 -23.43
C ILE A 71 -24.29 -3.24 -24.44
N LEU A 72 -24.78 -2.31 -25.25
CA LEU A 72 -23.95 -1.52 -26.14
C LEU A 72 -23.43 -0.32 -25.36
N ASN A 73 -22.14 -0.17 -25.31
CA ASN A 73 -21.49 1.00 -24.73
C ASN A 73 -21.11 1.97 -25.85
N VAL A 74 -21.55 3.20 -25.74
CA VAL A 74 -21.20 4.31 -26.64
C VAL A 74 -20.38 5.31 -25.84
N SER A 75 -19.12 5.51 -26.23
CA SER A 75 -18.18 6.39 -25.55
C SER A 75 -17.55 7.39 -26.52
N SER A 76 -17.20 8.56 -26.02
CA SER A 76 -16.41 9.57 -26.73
C SER A 76 -15.44 10.22 -25.75
N PRO A 77 -14.25 10.67 -26.15
CA PRO A 77 -13.32 11.36 -25.27
C PRO A 77 -13.99 12.52 -24.55
N ASN A 78 -13.83 12.60 -23.23
CA ASN A 78 -14.47 13.59 -22.33
C ASN A 78 -15.99 13.51 -22.17
N PHE A 79 -16.61 12.37 -22.55
CA PHE A 79 -18.05 12.13 -22.37
C PHE A 79 -18.26 10.89 -21.50
N ILE A 80 -19.35 10.90 -20.72
CA ILE A 80 -19.79 9.72 -19.96
C ILE A 80 -20.20 8.63 -20.94
N THR A 81 -19.64 7.44 -20.78
CA THR A 81 -20.02 6.28 -21.57
C THR A 81 -21.49 5.95 -21.33
N LYS A 82 -22.29 5.96 -22.40
CA LYS A 82 -23.70 5.59 -22.34
C LYS A 82 -23.87 4.09 -22.58
N ARG A 83 -24.56 3.44 -21.65
CA ARG A 83 -24.87 2.02 -21.70
C ARG A 83 -26.29 1.84 -22.20
N ILE A 84 -26.46 1.18 -23.34
CA ILE A 84 -27.77 0.97 -24.00
C ILE A 84 -28.06 -0.52 -24.02
N PRO A 85 -29.15 -0.99 -23.37
CA PRO A 85 -29.55 -2.37 -23.49
C PRO A 85 -30.04 -2.63 -24.92
N ILE A 86 -29.49 -3.65 -25.55
CA ILE A 86 -29.89 -4.06 -26.92
C ILE A 86 -30.23 -5.54 -26.92
N ILE A 87 -31.08 -5.93 -27.82
CA ILE A 87 -31.36 -7.33 -28.18
C ILE A 87 -30.94 -7.48 -29.64
N LEU A 88 -29.92 -8.30 -29.87
CA LEU A 88 -29.45 -8.59 -31.23
C LEU A 88 -30.25 -9.78 -31.76
N GLU A 89 -31.08 -9.47 -32.72
CA GLU A 89 -31.81 -10.41 -33.56
C GLU A 89 -31.33 -10.21 -34.99
N ASN A 90 -31.75 -11.08 -35.93
CA ASN A 90 -31.30 -10.97 -37.32
C ASN A 90 -32.04 -9.83 -38.07
N GLU A 91 -32.13 -8.67 -37.46
CA GLU A 91 -32.85 -7.49 -37.97
C GLU A 91 -32.05 -6.21 -37.78
N VAL A 92 -32.46 -5.10 -38.42
CA VAL A 92 -31.92 -3.78 -38.26
C VAL A 92 -32.43 -3.17 -36.95
N LEU A 93 -31.52 -2.87 -36.03
CA LEU A 93 -31.79 -2.19 -34.76
C LEU A 93 -31.45 -0.71 -34.88
N ASP A 94 -32.47 0.16 -35.04
CA ASP A 94 -32.26 1.59 -35.03
C ASP A 94 -32.44 2.12 -33.62
N LEU A 95 -31.35 2.71 -33.08
CA LEU A 95 -31.27 3.32 -31.73
C LEU A 95 -31.65 4.80 -31.75
N GLY A 96 -31.92 5.38 -32.94
CA GLY A 96 -32.26 6.80 -33.09
C GLY A 96 -31.09 7.72 -32.62
N ILE A 97 -31.45 8.82 -31.93
CA ILE A 97 -30.45 9.76 -31.44
C ILE A 97 -29.94 9.37 -30.04
N ILE A 98 -28.64 9.18 -29.94
CA ILE A 98 -27.94 8.86 -28.69
C ILE A 98 -27.27 10.16 -28.19
N TYR A 99 -27.72 10.68 -27.07
CA TYR A 99 -27.09 11.84 -26.42
C TYR A 99 -26.03 11.37 -25.42
N LEU A 100 -24.79 11.86 -25.57
CA LEU A 100 -23.72 11.71 -24.58
C LEU A 100 -23.59 12.99 -23.76
N GLU A 101 -23.41 12.83 -22.46
CA GLU A 101 -23.14 13.93 -21.53
C GLU A 101 -21.63 14.07 -21.31
N LYS A 102 -21.12 15.31 -21.24
CA LYS A 102 -19.71 15.52 -20.91
C LYS A 102 -19.40 14.93 -19.55
N ASP A 103 -18.29 14.18 -19.50
CA ASP A 103 -17.83 13.57 -18.25
C ASP A 103 -17.12 14.63 -17.38
N ILE A 104 -17.85 15.14 -16.41
CA ILE A 104 -17.31 16.05 -15.38
C ILE A 104 -16.66 15.28 -14.22
N THR A 105 -16.73 13.94 -14.22
CA THR A 105 -16.13 13.08 -13.17
C THR A 105 -14.69 12.75 -13.41
N ILE A 106 -14.11 13.06 -14.57
CA ILE A 106 -12.66 12.99 -14.79
C ILE A 106 -11.94 13.75 -13.67
N GLU A 107 -12.49 14.89 -13.24
CA GLU A 107 -11.94 15.66 -12.13
C GLU A 107 -12.19 15.03 -10.75
N LYS A 108 -13.25 14.26 -10.58
CA LYS A 108 -13.48 13.50 -9.34
C LYS A 108 -12.39 12.44 -9.15
N ALA A 109 -12.01 11.72 -10.19
CA ALA A 109 -10.90 10.78 -10.16
C ALA A 109 -9.58 11.49 -9.91
N ASP A 110 -9.31 12.62 -10.56
CA ASP A 110 -8.07 13.40 -10.40
C ASP A 110 -7.90 13.97 -9.00
N ASN A 111 -9.00 14.36 -8.34
CA ASN A 111 -8.96 14.92 -7.00
C ASN A 111 -8.99 13.85 -5.91
N LEU A 112 -9.41 12.63 -6.23
CA LEU A 112 -9.43 11.48 -5.32
C LEU A 112 -8.09 10.75 -5.27
N ILE A 113 -7.23 10.88 -6.27
CA ILE A 113 -5.83 10.41 -6.24
C ILE A 113 -4.97 11.37 -5.36
N THR A 114 -5.50 11.87 -4.30
CA THR A 114 -4.69 12.37 -3.20
C THR A 114 -4.15 11.11 -2.53
N LEU A 115 -2.82 11.00 -2.46
CA LEU A 115 -2.19 10.02 -1.58
C LEU A 115 -2.93 10.08 -0.25
N THR A 116 -3.56 9.00 0.13
CA THR A 116 -4.22 8.93 1.42
C THR A 116 -3.15 9.08 2.49
N ASP A 117 -3.46 9.65 3.63
CA ASP A 117 -2.50 9.84 4.71
C ASP A 117 -1.86 8.53 5.17
N SER A 118 -2.53 7.44 4.91
CA SER A 118 -2.05 6.08 5.13
C SER A 118 -0.92 5.66 4.20
N ASN A 119 -0.87 6.18 2.97
CA ASN A 119 0.30 6.02 2.09
C ASN A 119 1.48 6.89 2.56
N LEU A 120 1.20 7.81 3.48
CA LEU A 120 2.16 8.69 4.12
C LEU A 120 2.51 8.25 5.55
N SER A 121 1.77 7.30 6.13
CA SER A 121 2.10 6.75 7.43
C SER A 121 3.29 5.81 7.30
N ASP A 122 4.24 5.97 8.20
CA ASP A 122 5.50 5.23 8.24
C ASP A 122 5.43 3.93 9.01
N ASP A 123 4.26 3.59 9.52
CA ASP A 123 4.09 2.30 10.13
C ASP A 123 4.18 1.23 9.05
N GLU A 124 5.26 0.48 9.12
CA GLU A 124 5.53 -0.66 8.24
C GLU A 124 4.37 -1.67 8.23
N SER A 125 3.56 -1.67 9.30
CA SER A 125 2.35 -2.49 9.45
C SER A 125 1.09 -1.96 8.74
N THR A 126 1.04 -0.67 8.36
CA THR A 126 -0.18 -0.01 7.84
C THR A 126 -0.09 0.44 6.39
N SER A 127 0.62 -0.31 5.54
CA SER A 127 0.63 0.00 4.10
C SER A 127 -0.75 -0.25 3.49
N ILE A 128 -1.37 0.81 2.97
CA ILE A 128 -2.73 0.77 2.44
C ILE A 128 -2.73 0.64 0.93
N THR A 129 -3.54 -0.28 0.49
CA THR A 129 -3.82 -0.60 -0.91
C THR A 129 -4.77 0.37 -1.59
N SER A 130 -5.30 1.37 -0.87
CA SER A 130 -6.31 2.30 -1.40
C SER A 130 -5.84 3.10 -2.63
N GLY A 131 -4.56 3.48 -2.69
CA GLY A 131 -4.02 4.18 -3.86
C GLY A 131 -4.01 3.33 -5.14
N LEU A 132 -3.91 2.00 -5.01
CA LEU A 132 -3.96 1.05 -6.14
C LEU A 132 -5.37 0.92 -6.73
N LEU A 133 -6.40 1.23 -5.96
CA LEU A 133 -7.77 0.84 -6.28
C LEU A 133 -8.62 2.02 -6.77
N GLN A 134 -8.14 3.25 -6.67
CA GLN A 134 -8.93 4.44 -6.99
C GLN A 134 -9.24 4.60 -8.48
N ALA A 135 -8.40 4.08 -9.36
CA ALA A 135 -8.59 4.16 -10.81
C ALA A 135 -9.43 3.01 -11.39
N THR A 136 -9.74 1.98 -10.59
CA THR A 136 -10.51 0.84 -11.07
C THR A 136 -11.95 1.21 -11.41
N ARG A 137 -12.49 0.59 -12.46
CA ARG A 137 -13.92 0.67 -12.81
C ARG A 137 -14.78 -0.36 -12.07
N ASP A 138 -14.18 -1.12 -11.20
CA ASP A 138 -14.87 -2.09 -10.36
C ASP A 138 -15.72 -1.39 -9.29
N VAL A 139 -17.01 -1.73 -9.24
CA VAL A 139 -18.01 -1.07 -8.38
C VAL A 139 -17.66 -1.17 -6.90
N PHE A 140 -17.13 -2.32 -6.47
CA PHE A 140 -16.71 -2.50 -5.07
C PHE A 140 -15.40 -1.77 -4.78
N LEU A 141 -14.34 -2.03 -5.57
CA LEU A 141 -13.00 -1.54 -5.27
C LEU A 141 -12.91 -0.01 -5.30
N ASN A 142 -13.50 0.63 -6.31
CA ASN A 142 -13.51 2.08 -6.42
C ASN A 142 -14.18 2.73 -5.20
N ARG A 143 -15.33 2.21 -4.79
CA ARG A 143 -16.08 2.72 -3.63
C ARG A 143 -15.38 2.37 -2.31
N ALA A 144 -14.92 1.14 -2.14
CA ALA A 144 -14.21 0.73 -0.92
C ALA A 144 -12.94 1.55 -0.68
N ALA A 145 -12.16 1.85 -1.74
CA ALA A 145 -10.98 2.71 -1.64
C ALA A 145 -11.33 4.14 -1.18
N PHE A 146 -12.45 4.67 -1.63
CA PHE A 146 -12.90 6.01 -1.26
C PHE A 146 -13.58 6.06 0.10
N ASP A 147 -14.57 5.20 0.31
CA ASP A 147 -15.45 5.26 1.47
C ASP A 147 -14.76 4.76 2.74
N PHE A 148 -13.89 3.75 2.63
CA PHE A 148 -13.21 3.10 3.77
C PHE A 148 -11.76 3.56 3.97
N GLY A 149 -11.20 4.37 3.06
CA GLY A 149 -9.78 4.76 3.09
C GLY A 149 -9.34 5.45 4.38
N GLN A 150 -10.22 6.18 5.06
CA GLN A 150 -9.93 6.85 6.32
C GLN A 150 -9.76 5.90 7.51
N ALA A 151 -10.33 4.70 7.41
CA ALA A 151 -10.31 3.69 8.45
C ALA A 151 -9.19 2.65 8.24
N PHE A 152 -8.25 2.91 7.36
CA PHE A 152 -7.16 2.00 7.02
C PHE A 152 -7.66 0.60 6.57
N PHE A 153 -8.80 0.58 5.90
CA PHE A 153 -9.34 -0.64 5.33
C PHE A 153 -8.43 -1.20 4.25
N ARG A 154 -8.14 -2.49 4.34
CA ARG A 154 -7.39 -3.25 3.34
C ARG A 154 -8.33 -4.21 2.62
N VAL A 155 -8.32 -4.17 1.29
CA VAL A 155 -9.09 -5.14 0.49
C VAL A 155 -8.63 -6.55 0.81
N ARG A 156 -9.55 -7.40 1.23
CA ARG A 156 -9.29 -8.79 1.66
C ARG A 156 -8.27 -8.90 2.81
N GLY A 157 -7.98 -7.79 3.51
CA GLY A 157 -6.93 -7.72 4.52
C GLY A 157 -5.51 -7.89 3.96
N TYR A 158 -5.30 -7.79 2.65
CA TYR A 158 -3.98 -7.98 2.06
C TYR A 158 -3.09 -6.76 2.24
N ASP A 159 -1.81 -7.03 2.45
CA ASP A 159 -0.77 -6.01 2.39
C ASP A 159 -0.46 -5.61 0.94
N SER A 160 -0.02 -4.36 0.71
CA SER A 160 0.29 -3.83 -0.62
C SER A 160 1.46 -4.54 -1.33
N GLN A 161 2.31 -5.27 -0.61
CA GLN A 161 3.32 -6.15 -1.20
C GLN A 161 2.71 -7.23 -2.11
N ASN A 162 1.44 -7.55 -1.89
CA ASN A 162 0.69 -8.55 -2.68
C ASN A 162 0.12 -8.00 -3.99
N GLY A 163 0.31 -6.72 -4.28
CA GLY A 163 -0.01 -6.07 -5.55
C GLY A 163 1.23 -5.61 -6.29
N LYS A 164 1.17 -5.51 -7.61
CA LYS A 164 2.25 -4.97 -8.43
C LYS A 164 1.88 -3.58 -8.94
N VAL A 165 2.79 -2.63 -8.81
CA VAL A 165 2.66 -1.29 -9.38
C VAL A 165 3.74 -1.10 -10.43
N LEU A 166 3.33 -0.68 -11.61
CA LEU A 166 4.23 -0.41 -12.73
C LEU A 166 4.05 1.05 -13.18
N ILE A 167 5.11 1.65 -13.66
CA ILE A 167 5.08 2.90 -14.41
C ILE A 167 5.62 2.59 -15.80
N ASN A 168 4.83 2.79 -16.84
CA ASN A 168 5.15 2.44 -18.22
C ASN A 168 5.61 0.98 -18.39
N GLY A 169 5.06 0.04 -17.61
CA GLY A 169 5.45 -1.37 -17.62
C GLY A 169 6.67 -1.71 -16.75
N MET A 170 7.30 -0.74 -16.08
CA MET A 170 8.46 -0.95 -15.21
C MET A 170 8.01 -1.17 -13.75
N PRO A 171 8.37 -2.29 -13.09
CA PRO A 171 8.00 -2.58 -11.70
C PRO A 171 8.59 -1.60 -10.69
N MET A 172 7.74 -1.06 -9.80
CA MET A 172 8.10 -0.04 -8.79
C MET A 172 8.13 -0.58 -7.34
N ASN A 173 7.77 -1.84 -7.12
CA ASN A 173 7.83 -2.43 -5.78
C ASN A 173 9.28 -2.53 -5.29
N LYS A 174 9.57 -2.16 -4.03
CA LYS A 174 10.91 -2.22 -3.43
C LYS A 174 11.29 -3.66 -3.07
N PHE A 175 12.61 -3.96 -3.00
CA PHE A 175 13.09 -5.24 -2.47
C PHE A 175 12.90 -5.34 -0.95
N PHE A 176 13.06 -4.22 -0.25
CA PHE A 176 13.09 -4.18 1.21
C PHE A 176 11.85 -4.81 1.84
N ASP A 177 10.65 -4.34 1.42
CA ASP A 177 9.36 -4.75 1.98
C ASP A 177 8.34 -5.25 0.93
N GLY A 178 8.73 -5.35 -0.33
CA GLY A 178 7.86 -5.74 -1.44
C GLY A 178 6.80 -4.70 -1.84
N ARG A 179 6.78 -3.51 -1.21
CA ARG A 179 5.74 -2.48 -1.38
C ARG A 179 6.16 -1.40 -2.38
N PRO A 180 5.20 -0.77 -3.07
CA PRO A 180 5.48 0.41 -3.87
C PRO A 180 5.73 1.64 -2.99
N GLN A 181 6.77 2.41 -3.27
CA GLN A 181 7.09 3.66 -2.57
C GLN A 181 6.32 4.83 -3.20
N TRP A 182 5.06 5.03 -2.83
CA TRP A 182 4.16 6.03 -3.41
C TRP A 182 4.66 7.47 -3.33
N ASN A 183 5.51 7.79 -2.35
CA ASN A 183 6.09 9.13 -2.20
C ASN A 183 6.94 9.52 -3.41
N ASN A 184 7.52 8.55 -4.14
CA ASN A 184 8.42 8.80 -5.26
C ASN A 184 7.74 9.45 -6.48
N TRP A 185 6.40 9.36 -6.59
CA TRP A 185 5.60 10.04 -7.62
C TRP A 185 4.39 10.77 -7.03
N GLY A 186 4.38 10.95 -5.72
CA GLY A 186 3.30 11.66 -5.02
C GLY A 186 3.21 13.12 -5.45
N GLY A 187 1.98 13.64 -5.57
CA GLY A 187 1.72 15.02 -5.97
C GLY A 187 1.70 15.27 -7.48
N LEU A 188 1.91 14.24 -8.31
CA LEU A 188 1.91 14.31 -9.78
C LEU A 188 0.60 13.76 -10.39
N ASN A 189 -0.52 13.99 -9.76
CA ASN A 189 -1.83 13.40 -10.08
C ASN A 189 -2.24 13.56 -11.56
N ASP A 190 -1.88 14.67 -12.21
CA ASP A 190 -2.28 14.94 -13.59
C ASP A 190 -1.60 14.00 -14.59
N VAL A 191 -0.37 13.61 -14.34
CA VAL A 191 0.43 12.74 -15.22
C VAL A 191 0.39 11.26 -14.82
N THR A 192 -0.09 10.95 -13.62
CA THR A 192 -0.24 9.55 -13.14
C THR A 192 -1.68 9.05 -13.19
N ARG A 193 -2.59 9.79 -13.84
CA ARG A 193 -4.04 9.49 -13.88
C ARG A 193 -4.40 8.30 -14.77
N ASN A 194 -3.63 8.08 -15.84
CA ASN A 194 -3.90 7.02 -16.80
C ASN A 194 -3.40 5.70 -16.23
N GLN A 195 -4.31 4.93 -15.66
CA GLN A 195 -3.97 3.68 -15.00
C GLN A 195 -4.74 2.53 -15.66
N ASP A 196 -4.02 1.46 -15.95
CA ASP A 196 -4.57 0.18 -16.35
C ASP A 196 -4.47 -0.77 -15.16
N TYR A 197 -5.63 -1.29 -14.75
CA TYR A 197 -5.77 -2.10 -13.55
C TYR A 197 -6.33 -3.48 -13.88
N SER A 198 -5.64 -4.54 -13.43
CA SER A 198 -6.20 -5.89 -13.39
C SER A 198 -6.43 -6.34 -11.96
N HIS A 199 -7.60 -6.93 -11.71
CA HIS A 199 -8.07 -7.27 -10.37
C HIS A 199 -7.62 -8.67 -9.96
N GLY A 200 -7.05 -8.77 -8.75
CA GLY A 200 -6.69 -10.06 -8.16
C GLY A 200 -5.78 -10.88 -9.08
N LEU A 201 -6.17 -12.12 -9.34
CA LEU A 201 -5.44 -13.02 -10.23
C LEU A 201 -5.75 -12.84 -11.71
N ASP A 202 -6.59 -11.88 -12.12
CA ASP A 202 -6.94 -11.69 -13.53
C ASP A 202 -5.71 -11.63 -14.44
N ALA A 203 -5.90 -11.99 -15.71
CA ALA A 203 -4.90 -11.83 -16.74
C ALA A 203 -4.44 -10.36 -16.86
N SER A 204 -3.18 -10.15 -17.19
CA SER A 204 -2.60 -8.83 -17.37
C SER A 204 -1.66 -8.79 -18.56
N ASP A 205 -1.80 -7.75 -19.38
CA ASP A 205 -0.94 -7.49 -20.53
C ASP A 205 0.46 -6.96 -20.15
N HIS A 206 0.71 -6.70 -18.85
CA HIS A 206 1.91 -6.00 -18.39
C HIS A 206 2.82 -6.83 -17.47
N THR A 207 2.29 -7.81 -16.75
CA THR A 207 3.03 -8.58 -15.76
C THR A 207 2.27 -9.85 -15.36
N PHE A 208 2.95 -10.83 -14.78
CA PHE A 208 2.28 -11.95 -14.12
C PHE A 208 1.34 -11.47 -13.01
N GLY A 209 1.68 -10.37 -12.30
CA GLY A 209 0.85 -9.76 -11.27
C GLY A 209 0.98 -10.41 -9.89
N GLY A 210 0.13 -9.99 -8.96
CA GLY A 210 0.00 -10.49 -7.60
C GLY A 210 -1.46 -10.77 -7.25
N ILE A 211 -1.71 -11.33 -6.06
CA ILE A 211 -3.07 -11.69 -5.61
C ILE A 211 -3.99 -10.49 -5.35
N LEU A 212 -3.43 -9.30 -5.17
CA LEU A 212 -4.17 -8.04 -5.06
C LEU A 212 -4.42 -7.39 -6.43
N GLY A 213 -3.82 -7.92 -7.48
CA GLY A 213 -3.86 -7.37 -8.83
C GLY A 213 -2.61 -6.56 -9.18
N ASN A 214 -2.69 -5.86 -10.28
CA ASN A 214 -1.63 -4.94 -10.69
C ASN A 214 -2.20 -3.63 -11.22
N THR A 215 -1.41 -2.57 -11.14
CA THR A 215 -1.70 -1.25 -11.68
C THR A 215 -0.55 -0.81 -12.55
N ASN A 216 -0.78 -0.59 -13.83
CA ASN A 216 0.18 0.06 -14.71
C ASN A 216 -0.20 1.53 -14.91
N ILE A 217 0.67 2.43 -14.50
CA ILE A 217 0.52 3.88 -14.67
C ILE A 217 1.14 4.27 -16.00
N ASP A 218 0.33 4.67 -16.96
CA ASP A 218 0.80 5.15 -18.26
C ASP A 218 1.08 6.65 -18.21
N THR A 219 2.34 7.02 -18.24
CA THR A 219 2.81 8.42 -18.20
C THR A 219 3.20 8.95 -19.59
N ARG A 220 2.91 8.23 -20.67
CA ARG A 220 3.23 8.65 -22.05
C ARG A 220 2.53 9.95 -22.38
N PRO A 221 3.27 10.97 -22.89
CA PRO A 221 2.70 12.26 -23.24
C PRO A 221 1.53 12.21 -24.22
N SER A 222 1.57 11.27 -25.19
CA SER A 222 0.49 11.11 -26.17
C SER A 222 -0.84 10.65 -25.59
N GLY A 223 -0.83 10.01 -24.42
CA GLY A 223 -2.00 9.59 -23.65
C GLY A 223 -2.56 10.69 -22.74
N LEU A 224 -1.82 11.79 -22.53
CA LEU A 224 -2.22 12.90 -21.66
C LEU A 224 -2.96 13.96 -22.47
N ARG A 225 -3.84 14.71 -21.79
CA ARG A 225 -4.59 15.80 -22.42
C ARG A 225 -3.65 16.96 -22.77
N PRO A 226 -3.57 17.39 -24.02
CA PRO A 226 -2.80 18.58 -24.41
C PRO A 226 -3.36 19.86 -23.77
N GLY A 227 -2.46 20.79 -23.48
CA GLY A 227 -2.78 22.09 -22.89
C GLY A 227 -2.12 22.29 -21.54
N PHE A 228 -2.50 23.40 -20.91
CA PHE A 228 -2.01 23.78 -19.58
C PHE A 228 -3.09 23.52 -18.52
N ARG A 229 -2.67 22.99 -17.38
CA ARG A 229 -3.52 22.84 -16.20
C ARG A 229 -2.81 23.39 -14.97
N PHE A 230 -3.52 24.17 -14.19
CA PHE A 230 -3.08 24.65 -12.88
C PHE A 230 -4.11 24.24 -11.84
N SER A 231 -3.67 23.75 -10.70
CA SER A 231 -4.56 23.42 -9.58
C SER A 231 -3.97 23.85 -8.24
N THR A 232 -4.86 24.23 -7.33
CA THR A 232 -4.52 24.53 -5.94
C THR A 232 -5.48 23.83 -5.01
N SER A 233 -4.96 23.35 -3.88
CA SER A 233 -5.78 22.65 -2.87
C SER A 233 -5.47 23.14 -1.47
N ALA A 234 -6.49 23.11 -0.62
CA ALA A 234 -6.40 23.35 0.82
C ALA A 234 -6.98 22.14 1.58
N SER A 235 -6.34 21.74 2.69
CA SER A 235 -6.73 20.61 3.51
C SER A 235 -6.32 20.83 4.97
N ASN A 236 -6.93 20.12 5.91
CA ASN A 236 -6.48 20.07 7.32
C ASN A 236 -5.97 18.67 7.72
N ARG A 237 -5.56 17.85 6.75
CA ARG A 237 -5.02 16.51 7.01
C ARG A 237 -3.50 16.56 7.11
N THR A 238 -2.79 15.84 6.27
CA THR A 238 -1.32 15.72 6.27
C THR A 238 -0.65 17.02 5.82
N TYR A 239 -1.22 17.72 4.83
CA TYR A 239 -0.73 19.01 4.36
C TYR A 239 -1.83 20.08 4.36
N ARG A 240 -1.45 21.34 4.47
CA ARG A 240 -2.37 22.51 4.48
C ARG A 240 -2.63 23.07 3.10
N GLY A 241 -1.61 23.04 2.25
CA GLY A 241 -1.69 23.61 0.90
C GLY A 241 -0.98 22.76 -0.14
N ARG A 242 -1.49 22.79 -1.36
CA ARG A 242 -0.86 22.23 -2.56
C ARG A 242 -1.03 23.19 -3.73
N VAL A 243 0.00 23.30 -4.55
CA VAL A 243 -0.08 23.87 -5.90
C VAL A 243 0.51 22.87 -6.89
N MET A 244 -0.08 22.80 -8.08
CA MET A 244 0.40 21.93 -9.16
C MET A 244 0.14 22.61 -10.50
N ALA A 245 1.12 22.51 -11.41
CA ALA A 245 1.02 22.99 -12.78
C ALA A 245 1.49 21.87 -13.71
N THR A 246 0.75 21.67 -14.79
CA THR A 246 1.05 20.65 -15.81
C THR A 246 0.88 21.24 -17.19
N TYR A 247 1.80 20.96 -18.08
CA TYR A 247 1.70 21.28 -19.49
C TYR A 247 2.02 20.06 -20.34
N THR A 248 1.13 19.74 -21.28
CA THR A 248 1.35 18.70 -22.29
C THR A 248 1.25 19.32 -23.67
N SER A 249 2.26 19.12 -24.49
CA SER A 249 2.26 19.65 -25.87
C SER A 249 1.25 18.91 -26.74
N PRO A 250 0.65 19.58 -27.74
CA PRO A 250 0.00 18.84 -28.82
C PRO A 250 1.06 18.01 -29.57
N LYS A 251 0.63 16.95 -30.22
CA LYS A 251 1.52 16.16 -31.10
C LYS A 251 1.99 17.03 -32.27
N LYS A 252 3.31 17.15 -32.40
CA LYS A 252 3.94 17.89 -33.50
C LYS A 252 3.99 17.03 -34.77
N GLU A 253 4.13 17.66 -35.94
CA GLU A 253 4.25 16.99 -37.25
C GLU A 253 5.42 16.00 -37.32
N ASN A 254 6.51 16.32 -36.61
CA ASN A 254 7.67 15.43 -36.50
C ASN A 254 7.52 14.26 -35.53
N GLY A 255 6.32 14.00 -35.03
CA GLY A 255 6.05 12.89 -34.10
C GLY A 255 6.42 13.16 -32.63
N LEU A 256 6.91 14.36 -32.28
CA LEU A 256 7.33 14.69 -30.92
C LEU A 256 6.14 15.14 -30.06
N VAL A 257 6.01 14.58 -28.87
CA VAL A 257 5.10 15.02 -27.79
C VAL A 257 5.90 15.09 -26.49
N TYR A 258 5.64 16.10 -25.67
CA TYR A 258 6.26 16.18 -24.34
C TYR A 258 5.28 16.67 -23.30
N SER A 259 5.54 16.30 -22.05
CA SER A 259 4.75 16.75 -20.89
C SER A 259 5.67 17.10 -19.73
N ILE A 260 5.37 18.20 -19.06
CA ILE A 260 6.06 18.62 -17.84
C ILE A 260 5.04 18.90 -16.74
N ALA A 261 5.36 18.52 -15.50
CA ALA A 261 4.52 18.86 -14.35
C ALA A 261 5.41 19.21 -13.15
N ALA A 262 4.90 20.12 -12.33
CA ALA A 262 5.53 20.48 -11.08
C ALA A 262 4.47 20.66 -10.01
N SER A 263 4.77 20.21 -8.77
CA SER A 263 3.88 20.45 -7.63
C SER A 263 4.66 20.72 -6.35
N ARG A 264 4.03 21.46 -5.44
CA ARG A 264 4.47 21.62 -4.06
C ARG A 264 3.31 21.36 -3.11
N ARG A 265 3.60 20.64 -2.01
CA ARG A 265 2.68 20.39 -0.90
C ARG A 265 3.38 20.82 0.39
N TRP A 266 2.68 21.54 1.27
CA TRP A 266 3.28 22.05 2.49
C TRP A 266 2.31 22.12 3.66
N ALA A 267 2.86 21.95 4.86
CA ALA A 267 2.24 22.28 6.13
C ALA A 267 3.33 22.58 7.16
N LYS A 268 3.13 23.60 8.00
CA LYS A 268 3.92 23.73 9.23
C LYS A 268 3.52 22.63 10.21
N GLU A 269 2.24 22.25 10.20
CA GLU A 269 1.62 21.24 11.01
C GLU A 269 0.42 20.64 10.30
N GLY A 270 0.30 19.29 10.32
CA GLY A 270 -0.84 18.54 9.80
C GLY A 270 -2.02 18.54 10.77
N TYR A 271 -2.84 17.46 10.73
CA TYR A 271 -3.90 17.21 11.70
C TYR A 271 -3.35 16.83 13.08
N ILE A 272 -2.30 16.03 13.12
CA ILE A 272 -1.57 15.63 14.31
C ILE A 272 -0.54 16.71 14.64
N ASP A 273 -0.43 17.05 15.92
CA ASP A 273 0.45 18.13 16.39
C ASP A 273 1.92 17.85 16.08
N GLY A 274 2.67 18.88 15.71
CA GLY A 274 4.10 18.80 15.40
C GLY A 274 4.46 18.02 14.13
N THR A 275 3.50 17.61 13.30
CA THR A 275 3.78 16.92 12.03
C THR A 275 3.93 17.92 10.88
N LEU A 276 5.17 18.32 10.60
CA LEU A 276 5.46 19.15 9.42
C LEU A 276 5.33 18.32 8.12
N TYR A 277 5.08 19.00 7.01
CA TYR A 277 5.09 18.40 5.68
C TYR A 277 5.64 19.37 4.65
N ASP A 278 6.68 18.99 3.91
CA ASP A 278 7.21 19.76 2.78
C ASP A 278 7.65 18.81 1.67
N ALA A 279 7.01 18.91 0.51
CA ALA A 279 7.28 18.04 -0.62
C ALA A 279 7.21 18.80 -1.93
N TYR A 280 8.20 18.54 -2.76
CA TYR A 280 8.31 19.01 -4.15
C TYR A 280 8.27 17.82 -5.07
N SER A 281 7.59 17.94 -6.19
CA SER A 281 7.54 16.90 -7.20
C SER A 281 7.68 17.53 -8.59
N LEU A 282 8.59 16.98 -9.37
CA LEU A 282 8.86 17.37 -10.75
C LEU A 282 8.70 16.15 -11.65
N PHE A 283 8.14 16.36 -12.82
CA PHE A 283 7.94 15.35 -13.85
C PHE A 283 8.31 15.93 -15.22
N GLY A 284 9.00 15.15 -16.01
CA GLY A 284 9.27 15.43 -17.41
C GLY A 284 9.17 14.15 -18.22
N ALA A 285 8.43 14.18 -19.33
CA ALA A 285 8.39 13.07 -20.26
C ALA A 285 8.43 13.58 -21.71
N ILE A 286 9.15 12.84 -22.54
CA ILE A 286 9.28 13.09 -23.98
C ILE A 286 8.94 11.79 -24.69
N GLU A 287 8.04 11.85 -25.65
CA GLU A 287 7.70 10.75 -26.55
C GLU A 287 8.01 11.15 -27.98
N TYR A 288 8.79 10.32 -28.64
CA TYR A 288 9.14 10.45 -30.06
C TYR A 288 8.55 9.27 -30.82
N GLN A 289 7.54 9.54 -31.60
CA GLN A 289 6.95 8.57 -32.52
C GLN A 289 7.77 8.50 -33.79
N ILE A 290 8.56 7.42 -33.95
CA ILE A 290 9.45 7.18 -35.10
C ILE A 290 8.61 6.98 -36.37
N ASP A 291 7.56 6.16 -36.24
CA ASP A 291 6.57 5.86 -37.27
C ASP A 291 5.22 5.48 -36.66
N ALA A 292 4.31 4.94 -37.49
CA ALA A 292 2.97 4.54 -37.02
C ALA A 292 2.99 3.39 -36.01
N LYS A 293 4.08 2.62 -35.93
CA LYS A 293 4.18 1.39 -35.10
C LYS A 293 5.20 1.55 -33.97
N ASN A 294 6.19 2.43 -34.11
CA ASN A 294 7.35 2.51 -33.23
C ASN A 294 7.39 3.85 -32.49
N SER A 295 7.56 3.82 -31.17
CA SER A 295 7.80 5.01 -30.36
C SER A 295 8.84 4.78 -29.28
N LEU A 296 9.56 5.86 -28.93
CA LEU A 296 10.50 5.92 -27.81
C LEU A 296 9.97 6.92 -26.79
N VAL A 297 10.05 6.56 -25.52
CA VAL A 297 9.60 7.41 -24.41
C VAL A 297 10.71 7.51 -23.37
N ALA A 298 11.08 8.74 -23.02
CA ALA A 298 11.93 9.02 -21.86
C ALA A 298 11.08 9.75 -20.81
N THR A 299 11.11 9.25 -19.57
CA THR A 299 10.38 9.83 -18.45
C THR A 299 11.32 10.04 -17.26
N ALA A 300 11.27 11.21 -16.63
CA ALA A 300 11.99 11.51 -15.40
C ALA A 300 11.02 12.01 -14.32
N ILE A 301 11.16 11.45 -13.12
CA ILE A 301 10.38 11.82 -11.94
C ILE A 301 11.35 12.15 -10.82
N LEU A 302 11.20 13.33 -10.20
CA LEU A 302 11.94 13.74 -9.03
C LEU A 302 10.94 14.21 -7.97
N THR A 303 10.91 13.50 -6.85
CA THR A 303 10.12 13.91 -5.69
C THR A 303 11.01 13.95 -4.47
N SER A 304 11.02 15.07 -3.77
CA SER A 304 11.63 15.23 -2.44
C SER A 304 10.52 15.46 -1.43
N ASN A 305 10.49 14.65 -0.38
CA ASN A 305 9.45 14.67 0.65
C ASN A 305 10.11 14.68 2.03
N ARG A 306 9.80 15.70 2.85
CA ARG A 306 10.18 15.78 4.26
C ARG A 306 8.92 15.90 5.11
N ARG A 307 8.82 15.07 6.14
CA ARG A 307 7.66 15.10 7.03
C ARG A 307 8.01 14.71 8.47
N GLY A 308 7.33 15.33 9.44
CA GLY A 308 7.33 14.90 10.83
C GLY A 308 6.45 13.68 11.04
N ARG A 309 6.85 12.79 11.92
CA ARG A 309 6.13 11.59 12.30
C ARG A 309 5.36 11.76 13.60
N SER A 310 4.40 10.87 13.83
CA SER A 310 3.68 10.71 15.09
C SER A 310 3.79 9.29 15.62
N SER A 311 3.42 9.08 16.88
CA SER A 311 3.43 7.78 17.56
C SER A 311 2.01 7.25 17.78
N ALA A 312 1.88 5.92 17.90
CA ALA A 312 0.76 5.31 18.59
C ALA A 312 0.89 5.60 20.10
N ILE A 313 -0.25 5.78 20.77
CA ILE A 313 -0.33 6.15 22.19
C ILE A 313 -1.21 5.18 22.97
N THR A 314 -0.96 5.02 24.26
CA THR A 314 -1.81 4.24 25.15
C THR A 314 -3.14 4.95 25.40
N GLU A 315 -4.15 4.22 25.87
CA GLU A 315 -5.44 4.79 26.30
C GLU A 315 -5.26 5.85 27.40
N GLU A 316 -4.33 5.63 28.33
CA GLU A 316 -3.97 6.59 29.38
C GLU A 316 -3.51 7.91 28.77
N VAL A 317 -2.54 7.89 27.87
CA VAL A 317 -2.04 9.10 27.18
C VAL A 317 -3.13 9.77 26.35
N PHE A 318 -3.97 8.98 25.67
CA PHE A 318 -5.11 9.51 24.92
C PHE A 318 -6.09 10.25 25.83
N SER A 319 -6.37 9.70 27.01
CA SER A 319 -7.28 10.33 28.00
C SER A 319 -6.73 11.65 28.53
N LEU A 320 -5.40 11.79 28.64
CA LEU A 320 -4.72 12.99 29.14
C LEU A 320 -4.49 14.06 28.06
N ALA A 321 -4.31 13.66 26.81
CA ALA A 321 -3.82 14.58 25.76
C ALA A 321 -4.66 14.60 24.46
N GLY A 322 -5.57 13.61 24.26
CA GLY A 322 -6.45 13.53 23.10
C GLY A 322 -5.81 12.94 21.84
N ASN A 323 -6.61 12.87 20.75
CA ASN A 323 -6.24 12.18 19.51
C ASN A 323 -5.31 12.95 18.55
N LYS A 324 -5.02 14.22 18.84
CA LYS A 324 -4.06 15.02 18.06
C LYS A 324 -2.65 14.99 18.65
N TYR A 325 -2.53 14.47 19.87
CA TYR A 325 -1.29 14.46 20.59
C TYR A 325 -0.20 13.64 19.89
N ASN A 326 1.01 14.17 19.94
CA ASN A 326 2.23 13.55 19.40
C ASN A 326 3.40 13.81 20.35
N PRO A 327 4.07 12.77 20.88
CA PRO A 327 5.19 12.96 21.80
C PRO A 327 6.50 13.36 21.12
N TYR A 328 6.60 13.29 19.79
CA TYR A 328 7.89 13.39 19.08
C TYR A 328 8.37 14.81 18.80
N TRP A 329 7.68 15.83 19.25
CA TRP A 329 8.05 17.21 18.98
C TRP A 329 8.10 18.08 20.24
N GLY A 330 8.73 19.22 20.15
CA GLY A 330 8.76 20.25 21.17
C GLY A 330 9.17 21.59 20.56
N TYR A 331 9.18 22.64 21.39
CA TYR A 331 9.68 23.95 20.96
C TYR A 331 11.17 24.05 21.17
N GLN A 332 11.90 24.55 20.16
CA GLN A 332 13.29 24.96 20.23
C GLN A 332 13.40 26.40 19.72
N ASN A 333 13.81 27.33 20.57
CA ASN A 333 13.89 28.77 20.24
C ASN A 333 12.57 29.29 19.61
N GLY A 334 11.43 28.86 20.14
CA GLY A 334 10.10 29.27 19.67
C GLY A 334 9.62 28.58 18.36
N ASN A 335 10.41 27.71 17.75
CA ASN A 335 10.04 26.95 16.57
C ASN A 335 9.70 25.49 16.92
N VAL A 336 8.75 24.92 16.21
CA VAL A 336 8.41 23.48 16.30
C VAL A 336 9.55 22.66 15.72
N ARG A 337 10.10 21.75 16.52
CA ARG A 337 11.11 20.76 16.11
C ARG A 337 10.59 19.35 16.42
N ASN A 338 10.52 18.49 15.41
CA ASN A 338 10.14 17.09 15.55
C ASN A 338 11.41 16.22 15.58
N SER A 339 11.54 15.32 16.55
CA SER A 339 12.68 14.41 16.69
C SER A 339 12.61 13.22 15.73
N ARG A 340 11.45 12.99 15.11
CA ARG A 340 11.18 11.88 14.21
C ARG A 340 10.71 12.42 12.86
N GLU A 341 11.65 12.76 12.01
CA GLU A 341 11.37 13.16 10.64
C GLU A 341 11.69 12.03 9.65
N ARG A 342 11.02 12.01 8.54
CA ARG A 342 11.37 11.19 7.39
C ARG A 342 11.64 12.08 6.19
N LYS A 343 12.76 11.82 5.53
CA LYS A 343 13.19 12.51 4.31
C LYS A 343 13.34 11.47 3.20
N ILE A 344 12.66 11.63 2.06
CA ILE A 344 12.73 10.71 0.92
C ILE A 344 13.02 11.54 -0.33
N THR A 345 14.08 11.21 -1.02
CA THR A 345 14.43 11.81 -2.32
C THR A 345 15.05 10.72 -3.19
N GLU A 346 14.24 10.11 -4.04
CA GLU A 346 14.63 8.98 -4.89
C GLU A 346 14.18 9.25 -6.34
N PRO A 347 14.96 10.00 -7.14
CA PRO A 347 14.68 10.22 -8.56
C PRO A 347 14.58 8.91 -9.35
N ILE A 348 13.67 8.90 -10.34
CA ILE A 348 13.41 7.77 -11.24
C ILE A 348 13.56 8.26 -12.68
N VAL A 349 14.33 7.53 -13.48
CA VAL A 349 14.44 7.73 -14.92
C VAL A 349 14.00 6.46 -15.64
N LEU A 350 13.13 6.60 -16.62
CA LEU A 350 12.60 5.49 -17.43
C LEU A 350 12.89 5.76 -18.89
N LEU A 351 13.30 4.73 -19.63
CA LEU A 351 13.42 4.72 -21.07
C LEU A 351 12.62 3.53 -21.60
N ASN A 352 11.65 3.77 -22.46
CA ASN A 352 10.80 2.74 -23.03
C ASN A 352 10.80 2.78 -24.55
N TYR A 353 10.86 1.63 -25.17
CA TYR A 353 10.57 1.40 -26.57
C TYR A 353 9.26 0.65 -26.70
N TYR A 354 8.36 1.17 -27.51
CA TYR A 354 7.07 0.55 -27.84
C TYR A 354 7.02 0.20 -29.32
N LEU A 355 6.65 -1.04 -29.58
CA LEU A 355 6.24 -1.51 -30.91
C LEU A 355 4.79 -1.92 -30.84
N ALA A 356 3.92 -1.36 -31.70
CA ALA A 356 2.51 -1.69 -31.79
C ALA A 356 2.16 -2.04 -33.24
N THR A 357 1.84 -3.31 -33.48
CA THR A 357 1.35 -3.83 -34.76
C THR A 357 -0.03 -4.44 -34.56
N ASP A 358 -0.70 -4.83 -35.65
CA ASP A 358 -2.05 -5.42 -35.56
C ASP A 358 -2.08 -6.75 -34.76
N LYS A 359 -0.96 -7.47 -34.72
CA LYS A 359 -0.88 -8.79 -34.05
C LYS A 359 0.10 -8.88 -32.91
N PHE A 360 1.04 -7.96 -32.81
CA PHE A 360 2.11 -8.03 -31.83
C PHE A 360 2.42 -6.65 -31.25
N ASN A 361 2.35 -6.55 -29.92
CA ASN A 361 2.77 -5.38 -29.17
C ASN A 361 3.97 -5.76 -28.33
N LEU A 362 4.95 -4.87 -28.25
CA LEU A 362 6.14 -5.01 -27.42
C LEU A 362 6.35 -3.74 -26.61
N ASN A 363 6.58 -3.89 -25.33
CA ASN A 363 7.09 -2.84 -24.46
C ASN A 363 8.41 -3.31 -23.84
N THR A 364 9.50 -2.68 -24.21
CA THR A 364 10.81 -2.94 -23.61
C THR A 364 11.29 -1.67 -22.93
N GLY A 365 11.60 -1.76 -21.66
CA GLY A 365 11.98 -0.62 -20.86
C GLY A 365 13.22 -0.85 -20.00
N PHE A 366 13.87 0.25 -19.67
CA PHE A 366 14.94 0.36 -18.69
C PHE A 366 14.54 1.41 -17.65
N SER A 367 14.75 1.12 -16.36
CA SER A 367 14.60 2.10 -15.29
C SER A 367 15.85 2.19 -14.44
N TYR A 368 16.21 3.40 -14.06
CA TYR A 368 17.24 3.70 -13.09
C TYR A 368 16.63 4.55 -11.98
N GLN A 369 16.80 4.10 -10.76
CA GLN A 369 16.35 4.78 -9.54
C GLN A 369 17.50 4.84 -8.56
N THR A 370 17.78 6.01 -8.02
CA THR A 370 18.80 6.19 -6.98
C THR A 370 18.30 7.21 -5.98
N GLY A 371 18.83 7.20 -4.75
CA GLY A 371 18.52 8.24 -3.79
C GLY A 371 18.44 7.77 -2.36
N ILE A 372 17.97 8.68 -1.51
CA ILE A 372 18.06 8.60 -0.05
C ILE A 372 16.65 8.52 0.54
N ASN A 373 16.50 7.62 1.51
CA ASN A 373 15.37 7.52 2.43
C ASN A 373 15.92 7.51 3.85
N SER A 374 15.76 8.62 4.57
CA SER A 374 16.26 8.74 5.95
C SER A 374 15.14 8.94 6.96
N LYS A 375 15.41 8.49 8.19
CA LYS A 375 14.49 8.60 9.34
C LYS A 375 15.29 9.12 10.53
N SER A 376 14.96 10.33 11.02
CA SER A 376 15.64 10.86 12.19
C SER A 376 15.22 10.15 13.48
N ARG A 377 16.14 10.09 14.43
CA ARG A 377 15.95 9.53 15.76
C ARG A 377 16.68 10.36 16.80
N LEU A 378 16.07 10.48 17.98
CA LEU A 378 16.71 11.05 19.16
C LEU A 378 17.23 9.88 20.02
N GLY A 379 18.54 9.67 19.97
CA GLY A 379 19.26 8.72 20.82
C GLY A 379 19.56 9.33 22.19
N TYR A 380 19.66 8.49 23.22
CA TYR A 380 20.05 8.89 24.56
C TYR A 380 20.96 7.83 25.17
N TYR A 381 21.99 8.28 25.89
CA TYR A 381 23.13 7.48 26.37
C TYR A 381 23.42 7.82 27.82
N ASN A 382 23.16 6.89 28.75
CA ASN A 382 23.25 7.13 30.22
C ASN A 382 22.49 8.39 30.67
N ALA A 383 21.35 8.66 30.05
CA ALA A 383 20.52 9.83 30.27
C ALA A 383 19.05 9.47 30.38
N PRO A 384 18.20 10.28 31.03
CA PRO A 384 16.76 10.03 31.06
C PRO A 384 16.14 9.93 29.68
N ASN A 385 15.17 9.02 29.52
CA ASN A 385 14.46 8.91 28.24
C ASN A 385 13.77 10.24 27.89
N PRO A 386 14.01 10.82 26.71
CA PRO A 386 13.44 12.12 26.34
C PRO A 386 11.98 12.06 25.86
N ASP A 387 11.39 10.86 25.72
CA ASP A 387 10.00 10.70 25.31
C ASP A 387 9.05 11.02 26.48
N PRO A 388 8.18 12.05 26.38
CA PRO A 388 7.24 12.40 27.45
C PRO A 388 6.26 11.27 27.79
N THR A 389 6.03 10.33 26.88
CA THR A 389 5.16 9.15 27.10
C THR A 389 5.91 7.92 27.60
N TYR A 390 7.17 8.08 28.02
CA TYR A 390 7.92 7.00 28.63
C TYR A 390 7.18 6.51 29.88
N TYR A 391 7.01 5.19 30.03
CA TYR A 391 6.10 4.60 31.01
C TYR A 391 6.37 5.06 32.47
N ARG A 392 7.63 5.37 32.85
CA ARG A 392 7.97 5.89 34.19
C ARG A 392 7.51 7.32 34.45
N TYR A 393 7.07 8.04 33.40
CA TYR A 393 6.53 9.40 33.50
C TYR A 393 4.99 9.40 33.51
N LEU A 394 4.37 8.21 33.59
CA LEU A 394 2.92 8.04 33.55
C LEU A 394 2.39 7.50 34.87
N PRO A 395 1.16 7.87 35.28
CA PRO A 395 0.51 7.42 36.51
C PRO A 395 0.47 5.91 36.69
N SER A 396 0.18 5.16 35.61
CA SER A 396 0.01 3.72 35.64
C SER A 396 1.23 2.97 36.21
N PHE A 397 2.44 3.44 35.97
CA PHE A 397 3.67 2.86 36.51
C PHE A 397 3.70 2.86 38.05
N TYR A 398 3.30 3.96 38.66
CA TYR A 398 3.27 4.11 40.13
C TYR A 398 2.09 3.39 40.77
N ILE A 399 0.96 3.29 40.04
CA ILE A 399 -0.24 2.59 40.52
C ILE A 399 -0.04 1.08 40.52
N ASN A 400 0.63 0.53 39.48
CA ASN A 400 0.86 -0.90 39.32
C ASN A 400 2.20 -1.39 39.96
N SER A 401 2.87 -0.57 40.74
CA SER A 401 4.15 -0.90 41.35
C SER A 401 4.10 -2.22 42.15
N PRO A 402 5.06 -3.15 41.97
CA PRO A 402 5.12 -4.40 42.74
C PRO A 402 5.25 -4.22 44.25
N ILE A 403 5.80 -3.08 44.69
CA ILE A 403 5.95 -2.75 46.11
C ILE A 403 4.71 -2.06 46.70
N GLY A 404 3.65 -1.90 45.91
CA GLY A 404 2.37 -1.26 46.26
C GLY A 404 2.11 0.05 45.54
N ALA A 405 0.84 0.38 45.36
CA ALA A 405 0.39 1.56 44.66
C ALA A 405 0.83 2.86 45.35
N ASN A 406 1.49 3.77 44.59
CA ASN A 406 1.88 5.09 45.06
C ASN A 406 1.08 6.17 44.35
N PHE A 407 -0.09 6.51 44.91
CA PHE A 407 -0.99 7.51 44.34
C PHE A 407 -0.43 8.94 44.36
N ILE A 408 0.43 9.28 45.33
CA ILE A 408 1.04 10.60 45.41
C ILE A 408 2.00 10.81 44.23
N SER A 409 2.88 9.84 43.98
CA SER A 409 3.78 9.90 42.82
C SER A 409 3.01 9.84 41.50
N ALA A 410 1.91 9.03 41.42
CA ALA A 410 1.06 8.99 40.25
C ALA A 410 0.42 10.36 39.93
N ASP A 411 -0.08 11.08 40.94
CA ASP A 411 -0.65 12.42 40.76
C ASP A 411 0.41 13.43 40.37
N LEU A 412 1.60 13.39 41.00
CA LEU A 412 2.71 14.30 40.65
C LEU A 412 3.16 14.14 39.20
N VAL A 413 3.36 12.90 38.71
CA VAL A 413 3.77 12.69 37.30
C VAL A 413 2.64 13.03 36.34
N LYS A 414 1.36 12.84 36.72
CA LYS A 414 0.21 13.28 35.93
C LYS A 414 0.19 14.79 35.76
N GLU A 415 0.36 15.53 36.86
CA GLU A 415 0.44 16.99 36.82
C GLU A 415 1.64 17.45 35.96
N GLY A 416 2.81 16.87 36.16
CA GLY A 416 3.99 17.15 35.35
C GLY A 416 3.78 16.90 33.87
N PHE A 417 3.13 15.77 33.50
CA PHE A 417 2.78 15.49 32.10
C PHE A 417 1.77 16.50 31.54
N LEU A 418 0.76 16.91 32.33
CA LEU A 418 -0.23 17.89 31.90
C LEU A 418 0.36 19.29 31.73
N GLU A 419 1.37 19.65 32.54
CA GLU A 419 2.10 20.91 32.45
C GLU A 419 3.04 20.93 31.23
N ASN A 420 3.78 19.85 31.00
CA ASN A 420 4.71 19.72 29.88
C ASN A 420 4.55 18.38 29.14
N LYS A 421 3.76 18.40 28.05
CA LYS A 421 3.45 17.20 27.25
C LYS A 421 4.45 16.93 26.13
N GLN A 422 5.42 17.80 25.89
CA GLN A 422 6.28 17.78 24.73
C GLN A 422 7.76 17.61 25.12
N ILE A 423 8.60 17.30 24.11
CA ILE A 423 10.04 17.23 24.29
C ILE A 423 10.55 18.62 24.72
N THR A 424 11.30 18.67 25.83
CA THR A 424 12.00 19.86 26.30
C THR A 424 13.40 19.92 25.69
N TRP A 425 13.51 20.54 24.51
CA TRP A 425 14.81 20.65 23.81
C TRP A 425 15.88 21.40 24.64
N GLU A 426 15.49 22.39 25.44
CA GLU A 426 16.42 23.12 26.30
C GLU A 426 17.08 22.23 27.34
N ASP A 427 16.37 21.29 27.95
CA ASP A 427 16.92 20.35 28.92
C ASP A 427 17.91 19.40 28.23
N ILE A 428 17.61 18.95 26.99
CA ILE A 428 18.51 18.12 26.18
C ILE A 428 19.82 18.86 25.89
N TYR A 429 19.75 20.12 25.44
CA TYR A 429 20.94 20.94 25.19
C TYR A 429 21.74 21.21 26.47
N THR A 430 21.04 21.43 27.58
CA THR A 430 21.69 21.64 28.88
C THR A 430 22.45 20.40 29.37
N ALA A 431 21.84 19.22 29.19
CA ALA A 431 22.46 17.94 29.53
C ALA A 431 23.70 17.61 28.70
N ASN A 432 23.76 18.12 27.46
CA ASN A 432 24.89 17.94 26.54
C ASN A 432 25.99 18.98 26.71
N THR A 433 25.80 20.02 27.53
CA THR A 433 26.79 21.04 27.71
C THR A 433 27.98 20.46 28.47
N ASN A 434 29.15 20.46 27.89
CA ASN A 434 30.44 20.09 28.47
C ASN A 434 30.95 18.66 28.14
N VAL A 435 31.21 18.35 26.91
CA VAL A 435 32.10 17.33 26.38
C VAL A 435 31.42 16.21 25.61
N LYS A 436 30.93 15.14 26.22
CA LYS A 436 30.38 13.97 25.58
C LYS A 436 28.85 14.07 25.44
N ALA A 437 28.33 13.76 24.29
CA ALA A 437 26.88 13.77 24.05
C ALA A 437 26.14 12.71 24.90
N ALA A 438 25.22 13.19 25.74
CA ALA A 438 24.21 12.35 26.40
C ALA A 438 22.98 12.10 25.50
N TYR A 439 22.73 13.04 24.59
CA TYR A 439 21.66 12.92 23.57
C TYR A 439 22.22 13.25 22.19
N VAL A 440 21.80 12.53 21.18
CA VAL A 440 22.21 12.75 19.79
C VAL A 440 20.99 12.65 18.88
N LEU A 441 20.84 13.61 17.98
CA LEU A 441 19.91 13.46 16.87
C LEU A 441 20.65 12.84 15.69
N TYR A 442 20.15 11.72 15.18
CA TYR A 442 20.77 11.01 14.06
C TYR A 442 19.75 10.53 13.05
N ASP A 443 20.18 10.29 11.83
CA ASP A 443 19.38 9.72 10.75
C ASP A 443 19.75 8.23 10.54
N ASP A 444 18.76 7.33 10.56
CA ASP A 444 18.86 6.02 9.92
C ASP A 444 18.73 6.25 8.41
N VAL A 445 19.78 6.04 7.64
CA VAL A 445 19.86 6.35 6.21
C VAL A 445 19.88 5.07 5.39
N VAL A 446 19.10 5.05 4.33
CA VAL A 446 19.12 4.01 3.27
C VAL A 446 19.34 4.71 1.94
N GLU A 447 20.46 4.44 1.30
CA GLU A 447 20.81 4.93 -0.03
C GLU A 447 20.68 3.80 -1.04
N ASP A 448 19.60 3.82 -1.81
CA ASP A 448 19.31 2.81 -2.82
C ASP A 448 19.83 3.24 -4.18
N THR A 449 20.46 2.32 -4.89
CA THR A 449 20.71 2.40 -6.34
C THR A 449 20.17 1.15 -7.00
N GLN A 450 19.16 1.32 -7.83
CA GLN A 450 18.44 0.23 -8.47
C GLN A 450 18.33 0.44 -9.96
N PHE A 451 18.57 -0.61 -10.74
CA PHE A 451 18.20 -0.63 -12.14
C PHE A 451 17.29 -1.82 -12.45
N THR A 452 16.41 -1.63 -13.43
CA THR A 452 15.48 -2.67 -13.88
C THR A 452 15.40 -2.67 -15.40
N ILE A 453 15.41 -3.84 -16.00
CA ILE A 453 15.12 -4.07 -17.41
C ILE A 453 13.88 -4.95 -17.48
N SER A 454 12.91 -4.53 -18.27
CA SER A 454 11.67 -5.27 -18.47
C SER A 454 11.31 -5.31 -19.95
N SER A 455 10.88 -6.46 -20.44
CA SER A 455 10.40 -6.63 -21.80
C SER A 455 9.15 -7.50 -21.79
N VAL A 456 8.05 -6.97 -22.28
CA VAL A 456 6.75 -7.67 -22.34
C VAL A 456 6.24 -7.61 -23.78
N GLY A 457 5.97 -8.78 -24.33
CA GLY A 457 5.40 -8.95 -25.67
C GLY A 457 4.02 -9.61 -25.62
N ASN A 458 3.03 -9.01 -26.29
CA ASN A 458 1.68 -9.51 -26.41
C ASN A 458 1.42 -9.92 -27.86
N LEU A 459 1.19 -11.20 -28.12
CA LEU A 459 0.95 -11.77 -29.44
C LEU A 459 -0.51 -12.21 -29.57
N THR A 460 -1.26 -11.52 -30.41
CA THR A 460 -2.60 -11.96 -30.86
C THR A 460 -2.44 -13.00 -31.96
N MET A 461 -2.54 -14.28 -31.59
CA MET A 461 -2.37 -15.39 -32.55
C MET A 461 -3.53 -15.43 -33.55
N ASN A 462 -4.75 -15.25 -33.05
CA ASN A 462 -5.99 -15.12 -33.82
C ASN A 462 -7.09 -14.53 -32.93
N ASP A 463 -8.32 -14.43 -33.41
CA ASP A 463 -9.47 -13.86 -32.68
C ASP A 463 -9.83 -14.59 -31.38
N HIS A 464 -9.27 -15.77 -31.15
CA HIS A 464 -9.57 -16.61 -30.00
C HIS A 464 -8.42 -16.77 -29.03
N PHE A 465 -7.18 -16.53 -29.45
CA PHE A 465 -5.98 -16.82 -28.68
C PHE A 465 -5.00 -15.66 -28.63
N GLN A 466 -4.53 -15.35 -27.44
CA GLN A 466 -3.45 -14.40 -27.18
C GLN A 466 -2.38 -15.09 -26.32
N LEU A 467 -1.12 -14.75 -26.58
CA LEU A 467 0.04 -15.20 -25.81
C LEU A 467 0.80 -13.96 -25.34
N ASP A 468 1.00 -13.85 -24.03
CA ASP A 468 1.81 -12.81 -23.43
C ASP A 468 3.07 -13.43 -22.84
N LEU A 469 4.20 -12.83 -23.11
CA LEU A 469 5.51 -13.24 -22.60
C LEU A 469 6.19 -12.06 -21.94
N GLY A 470 6.78 -12.26 -20.78
CA GLY A 470 7.50 -11.22 -20.07
C GLY A 470 8.79 -11.69 -19.44
N LEU A 471 9.80 -10.84 -19.52
CA LEU A 471 11.09 -10.99 -18.87
C LEU A 471 11.40 -9.73 -18.08
N ASN A 472 11.85 -9.91 -16.84
CA ASN A 472 12.23 -8.81 -15.97
C ASN A 472 13.51 -9.16 -15.21
N TYR A 473 14.44 -8.24 -15.19
CA TYR A 473 15.64 -8.31 -14.36
C TYR A 473 15.76 -7.03 -13.55
N LYS A 474 15.93 -7.16 -12.26
CA LYS A 474 16.03 -6.08 -11.29
C LYS A 474 17.24 -6.29 -10.42
N SER A 475 18.06 -5.26 -10.22
CA SER A 475 19.22 -5.28 -9.34
C SER A 475 19.24 -4.04 -8.44
N LEU A 476 19.56 -4.25 -7.17
CA LEU A 476 19.65 -3.23 -6.12
C LEU A 476 21.02 -3.32 -5.44
N MET A 477 21.61 -2.15 -5.21
CA MET A 477 22.64 -1.92 -4.21
C MET A 477 22.08 -0.92 -3.19
N SER A 478 21.95 -1.34 -1.95
CA SER A 478 21.46 -0.52 -0.84
C SER A 478 22.58 -0.30 0.16
N ASP A 479 22.93 0.95 0.42
CA ASP A 479 23.88 1.37 1.44
C ASP A 479 23.09 1.85 2.65
N THR A 480 23.31 1.23 3.80
CA THR A 480 22.51 1.47 5.00
C THR A 480 23.42 1.78 6.19
N HIS A 481 23.25 2.97 6.78
CA HIS A 481 24.09 3.45 7.88
C HIS A 481 23.32 4.37 8.81
N ALA A 482 23.82 4.53 10.02
CA ALA A 482 23.42 5.59 10.93
C ALA A 482 24.38 6.77 10.80
N LYS A 483 23.85 8.00 10.74
CA LYS A 483 24.60 9.23 10.57
C LYS A 483 24.21 10.27 11.61
N ILE A 484 25.17 10.87 12.28
CA ILE A 484 24.92 11.96 13.23
C ILE A 484 24.42 13.18 12.46
N ASP A 485 23.23 13.70 12.80
CA ASP A 485 22.63 14.90 12.21
C ASP A 485 22.91 16.15 13.08
N ASP A 486 22.86 16.01 14.42
CA ASP A 486 23.06 17.12 15.37
C ASP A 486 23.51 16.57 16.74
N LEU A 487 24.64 17.07 17.25
CA LEU A 487 25.16 16.72 18.56
C LEU A 487 24.43 17.40 19.71
N LEU A 488 23.46 18.27 19.43
CA LEU A 488 22.59 18.96 20.39
C LEU A 488 23.38 19.76 21.46
N GLY A 489 24.50 20.37 21.03
CA GLY A 489 25.34 21.21 21.86
C GLY A 489 26.50 20.49 22.56
N ALA A 490 26.70 19.19 22.32
CA ALA A 490 27.91 18.48 22.77
C ALA A 490 29.09 18.69 21.83
N ASP A 491 30.31 18.42 22.32
CA ASP A 491 31.53 18.51 21.50
C ASP A 491 31.68 17.28 20.58
N PHE A 492 31.30 16.09 21.03
CA PHE A 492 31.40 14.83 20.29
C PHE A 492 30.45 13.76 20.84
N HIS A 493 30.20 12.71 20.05
CA HIS A 493 29.57 11.48 20.48
C HIS A 493 30.61 10.35 20.57
N GLU A 494 30.44 9.45 21.53
CA GLU A 494 31.26 8.25 21.66
C GLU A 494 30.50 7.02 21.10
N ASP A 495 31.03 6.44 20.02
CA ASP A 495 30.41 5.29 19.31
C ASP A 495 30.69 3.97 20.01
N ILE A 496 30.03 3.82 21.17
CA ILE A 496 30.05 2.61 21.98
C ILE A 496 28.59 2.18 22.18
N ASP A 497 28.32 0.90 21.99
CA ASP A 497 26.99 0.36 22.26
C ASP A 497 26.65 0.53 23.75
N PRO A 498 25.52 1.18 24.09
CA PRO A 498 25.20 1.49 25.48
C PRO A 498 24.82 0.29 26.32
N PHE A 499 24.48 -0.85 25.70
CA PHE A 499 24.03 -2.05 26.39
C PHE A 499 25.19 -3.02 26.65
N SER A 500 26.04 -3.25 25.66
CA SER A 500 27.16 -4.20 25.74
C SER A 500 28.49 -3.55 26.14
N VAL A 501 28.56 -2.20 26.10
CA VAL A 501 29.79 -1.41 26.32
C VAL A 501 30.91 -1.80 25.34
N THR A 502 30.53 -2.30 24.14
CA THR A 502 31.43 -2.68 23.06
C THR A 502 31.44 -1.65 21.93
N ARG A 503 32.52 -1.63 21.14
CA ARG A 503 32.67 -0.74 20.00
C ARG A 503 31.82 -1.27 18.82
N ASN A 504 31.09 -0.36 18.20
CA ASN A 504 30.32 -0.68 16.98
C ASN A 504 31.23 -0.85 15.76
N ASP A 505 32.41 -0.20 15.75
CA ASP A 505 33.44 -0.37 14.73
C ASP A 505 34.85 -0.35 15.35
N LEU A 506 35.58 -1.44 15.16
CA LEU A 506 36.98 -1.55 15.54
C LEU A 506 37.94 -0.84 14.55
N GLY A 507 37.47 -0.56 13.34
CA GLY A 507 38.24 0.03 12.25
C GLY A 507 38.33 1.56 12.28
N SER A 508 37.56 2.24 13.17
CA SER A 508 37.51 3.70 13.25
C SER A 508 37.61 4.20 14.69
N ASP A 509 37.88 5.50 14.86
CA ASP A 509 37.87 6.14 16.18
C ASP A 509 36.46 6.09 16.78
N THR A 510 36.40 5.95 18.12
CA THR A 510 35.12 5.97 18.83
C THR A 510 34.54 7.39 18.92
N THR A 511 35.34 8.42 18.82
CA THR A 511 34.90 9.82 18.83
C THR A 511 34.31 10.17 17.47
N LYS A 512 33.06 10.64 17.46
CA LYS A 512 32.28 10.97 16.27
C LYS A 512 31.76 12.40 16.33
N ASP A 513 31.85 13.10 15.19
CA ASP A 513 31.37 14.46 14.99
C ASP A 513 30.04 14.45 14.16
N GLU A 514 29.43 15.64 14.00
CA GLU A 514 28.29 15.81 13.11
C GLU A 514 28.66 15.42 11.67
N GLY A 515 27.82 14.57 11.08
CA GLY A 515 28.03 14.04 9.73
C GLY A 515 28.76 12.71 9.69
N ASP A 516 29.33 12.22 10.78
CA ASP A 516 30.01 10.93 10.84
C ASP A 516 29.01 9.76 10.86
N TYR A 517 29.52 8.62 10.37
CA TYR A 517 28.81 7.34 10.47
C TYR A 517 29.18 6.71 11.83
N PHE A 518 28.14 6.14 12.46
CA PHE A 518 28.29 5.49 13.77
C PHE A 518 27.28 4.35 13.89
N ASN A 519 27.32 3.60 14.96
CA ASN A 519 26.44 2.49 15.29
C ASN A 519 26.51 1.36 14.27
N TYR A 520 26.14 1.59 13.00
CA TYR A 520 26.20 0.57 11.95
C TYR A 520 26.45 1.17 10.57
N ASN A 521 27.12 0.37 9.71
CA ASN A 521 27.34 0.69 8.31
C ASN A 521 27.48 -0.62 7.50
N TYR A 522 26.58 -0.84 6.54
CA TYR A 522 26.60 -2.04 5.70
C TYR A 522 25.92 -1.80 4.35
N LYS A 523 26.23 -2.67 3.38
CA LYS A 523 25.56 -2.70 2.09
C LYS A 523 24.81 -4.01 1.90
N ILE A 524 23.70 -3.96 1.16
CA ILE A 524 23.01 -5.14 0.68
C ILE A 524 22.91 -5.08 -0.83
N SER A 525 23.37 -6.15 -1.48
CA SER A 525 23.11 -6.40 -2.89
C SER A 525 21.93 -7.37 -3.02
N ALA A 526 20.99 -7.02 -3.89
CA ALA A 526 19.86 -7.86 -4.23
C ALA A 526 19.66 -7.92 -5.75
N SER A 527 19.33 -9.10 -6.27
CA SER A 527 18.96 -9.24 -7.68
C SER A 527 17.78 -10.19 -7.84
N GLN A 528 16.95 -9.91 -8.83
CA GLN A 528 15.79 -10.74 -9.14
C GLN A 528 15.63 -10.88 -10.65
N PHE A 529 15.49 -12.11 -11.10
CA PHE A 529 15.07 -12.46 -12.45
C PHE A 529 13.67 -13.04 -12.39
N ASP A 530 12.75 -12.53 -13.22
CA ASP A 530 11.36 -12.99 -13.34
C ASP A 530 11.01 -13.21 -14.81
N ALA A 531 10.57 -14.40 -15.14
CA ALA A 531 10.09 -14.76 -16.47
C ALA A 531 8.69 -15.34 -16.37
N TYR A 532 7.78 -14.92 -17.24
CA TYR A 532 6.42 -15.44 -17.26
C TYR A 532 5.89 -15.66 -18.68
N ALA A 533 4.92 -16.57 -18.77
CA ALA A 533 4.11 -16.80 -19.95
C ALA A 533 2.64 -16.86 -19.53
N GLN A 534 1.77 -16.20 -20.29
CA GLN A 534 0.33 -16.18 -20.10
C GLN A 534 -0.36 -16.51 -21.43
N PHE A 535 -1.26 -17.42 -21.41
CA PHE A 535 -2.07 -17.82 -22.55
C PHE A 535 -3.53 -17.51 -22.26
N GLU A 536 -4.16 -16.70 -23.11
CA GLU A 536 -5.57 -16.35 -23.04
C GLU A 536 -6.36 -16.98 -24.16
N PHE A 537 -7.60 -17.38 -23.85
CA PHE A 537 -8.54 -17.89 -24.85
C PHE A 537 -9.92 -17.25 -24.68
N SER A 538 -10.61 -17.06 -25.82
CA SER A 538 -11.95 -16.48 -25.85
C SER A 538 -12.83 -17.19 -26.89
N PHE A 539 -13.86 -17.93 -26.42
CA PHE A 539 -14.79 -18.66 -27.27
C PHE A 539 -16.21 -18.34 -26.84
N ASN A 540 -16.97 -17.63 -27.66
CA ASN A 540 -18.40 -17.36 -27.45
C ASN A 540 -18.72 -16.96 -25.97
N LYS A 541 -19.18 -17.92 -25.17
CA LYS A 541 -19.53 -17.71 -23.75
C LYS A 541 -18.37 -17.89 -22.75
N TRP A 542 -17.23 -18.41 -23.20
CA TRP A 542 -16.09 -18.72 -22.37
C TRP A 542 -14.91 -17.80 -22.66
N LYS A 543 -14.37 -17.18 -21.64
CA LYS A 543 -13.07 -16.51 -21.68
C LYS A 543 -12.24 -17.07 -20.54
N GLY A 544 -10.97 -17.38 -20.78
CA GLY A 544 -10.11 -17.84 -19.72
C GLY A 544 -8.64 -17.59 -20.02
N PHE A 545 -7.82 -17.86 -19.03
CA PHE A 545 -6.37 -17.77 -19.14
C PHE A 545 -5.68 -18.78 -18.25
N VAL A 546 -4.44 -19.11 -18.59
CA VAL A 546 -3.48 -19.84 -17.74
C VAL A 546 -2.15 -19.09 -17.85
N ALA A 547 -1.50 -18.86 -16.72
CA ALA A 547 -0.20 -18.22 -16.67
C ALA A 547 0.72 -18.94 -15.69
N GLY A 548 1.99 -19.03 -16.06
CA GLY A 548 3.06 -19.53 -15.21
C GLY A 548 4.23 -18.55 -15.15
N ASN A 549 4.92 -18.49 -14.03
CA ASN A 549 6.15 -17.73 -13.91
C ASN A 549 7.24 -18.50 -13.15
N TYR A 550 8.47 -18.05 -13.34
CA TYR A 550 9.66 -18.45 -12.58
C TYR A 550 10.36 -17.20 -12.07
N ILE A 551 10.72 -17.19 -10.79
CA ILE A 551 11.41 -16.10 -10.12
C ILE A 551 12.65 -16.65 -9.44
N SER A 552 13.83 -16.06 -9.73
CA SER A 552 15.07 -16.30 -8.99
C SER A 552 15.47 -15.01 -8.27
N THR A 553 15.69 -15.07 -6.96
CA THR A 553 16.06 -13.91 -6.14
C THR A 553 17.32 -14.22 -5.35
N ASN A 554 18.27 -13.31 -5.34
CA ASN A 554 19.51 -13.42 -4.58
C ASN A 554 19.67 -12.23 -3.65
N TYR A 555 20.20 -12.48 -2.44
CA TYR A 555 20.55 -11.47 -1.45
C TYR A 555 21.94 -11.72 -0.91
N GLN A 556 22.70 -10.66 -0.62
CA GLN A 556 23.99 -10.73 0.04
C GLN A 556 24.25 -9.46 0.83
N ARG A 557 24.71 -9.61 2.09
CA ARG A 557 25.16 -8.50 2.94
C ARG A 557 26.67 -8.31 2.81
N ASN A 558 27.10 -7.04 2.86
CA ASN A 558 28.51 -6.66 2.96
C ASN A 558 28.63 -5.65 4.12
N GLY A 559 29.21 -6.09 5.24
CA GLY A 559 29.48 -5.23 6.40
C GLY A 559 30.66 -4.30 6.14
N LEU A 560 30.52 -3.03 6.50
CA LEU A 560 31.56 -2.01 6.39
C LEU A 560 32.16 -1.65 7.75
N PHE A 561 31.46 -1.98 8.85
CA PHE A 561 31.95 -1.90 10.21
C PHE A 561 32.34 -3.28 10.74
N GLN A 562 33.41 -3.34 11.53
CA GLN A 562 33.79 -4.54 12.30
C GLN A 562 33.28 -4.38 13.73
N ASN A 563 32.13 -5.01 14.02
CA ASN A 563 31.52 -4.98 15.34
C ASN A 563 32.31 -5.83 16.31
N GLU A 564 32.62 -5.30 17.51
CA GLU A 564 33.46 -5.98 18.51
C GLU A 564 32.86 -7.29 19.04
N ARG A 565 31.53 -7.39 19.08
CA ARG A 565 30.82 -8.61 19.48
C ARG A 565 30.83 -9.69 18.41
N PHE A 566 30.97 -9.30 17.13
CA PHE A 566 30.86 -10.20 15.97
C PHE A 566 32.10 -10.10 15.07
N LEU A 567 33.30 -10.29 15.67
CA LEU A 567 34.59 -10.10 15.02
C LEU A 567 34.73 -10.80 13.66
N ASP A 568 34.24 -12.03 13.58
CA ASP A 568 34.38 -12.90 12.41
C ASP A 568 33.12 -12.91 11.52
N ASN A 569 32.04 -12.22 11.92
CA ASN A 569 30.73 -12.30 11.25
C ASN A 569 30.10 -10.93 10.96
N SER A 570 30.87 -9.83 11.00
CA SER A 570 30.33 -8.47 10.80
C SER A 570 30.91 -7.76 9.60
N LEU A 571 32.24 -7.84 9.38
CA LEU A 571 32.95 -7.12 8.32
C LEU A 571 33.07 -7.95 7.02
N GLY A 572 32.97 -7.28 5.87
CA GLY A 572 33.13 -7.89 4.55
C GLY A 572 31.88 -8.57 4.02
N LEU A 573 32.07 -9.44 3.04
CA LEU A 573 30.97 -10.14 2.37
C LEU A 573 30.48 -11.33 3.20
N GLY A 574 29.21 -11.34 3.52
CA GLY A 574 28.53 -12.49 4.09
C GLY A 574 28.11 -13.51 3.01
N GLU A 575 27.44 -14.55 3.43
CA GLU A 575 26.92 -15.61 2.56
C GLU A 575 25.90 -15.03 1.56
N GLN A 576 25.94 -15.53 0.32
CA GLN A 576 24.92 -15.23 -0.70
C GLN A 576 23.79 -16.24 -0.61
N ILE A 577 22.57 -15.75 -0.48
CA ILE A 577 21.36 -16.58 -0.41
C ILE A 577 20.62 -16.50 -1.73
N GLN A 578 20.18 -17.66 -2.22
CA GLN A 578 19.41 -17.76 -3.45
C GLN A 578 18.08 -18.47 -3.20
N PHE A 579 17.02 -17.87 -3.73
CA PHE A 579 15.66 -18.41 -3.73
C PHE A 579 15.18 -18.64 -5.16
N SER A 580 14.60 -19.82 -5.41
CA SER A 580 13.95 -20.15 -6.67
C SER A 580 12.48 -20.45 -6.43
N ASN A 581 11.61 -19.80 -7.17
CA ASN A 581 10.18 -19.84 -6.97
C ASN A 581 9.43 -20.01 -8.29
N TYR A 582 8.29 -20.69 -8.21
CA TYR A 582 7.37 -20.91 -9.33
C TYR A 582 5.99 -20.42 -8.96
N GLY A 583 5.28 -19.86 -9.92
CA GLY A 583 3.89 -19.49 -9.78
C GLY A 583 3.06 -20.07 -10.91
N LEU A 584 1.86 -20.47 -10.58
CA LEU A 584 0.82 -20.88 -11.54
C LEU A 584 -0.48 -20.21 -11.18
N LYS A 585 -1.12 -19.56 -12.14
CA LYS A 585 -2.46 -18.99 -11.97
C LYS A 585 -3.31 -19.24 -13.20
N GLY A 586 -4.61 -19.24 -13.01
CA GLY A 586 -5.56 -19.36 -14.11
C GLY A 586 -6.94 -18.89 -13.71
N GLY A 587 -7.74 -18.58 -14.71
CA GLY A 587 -9.09 -18.12 -14.50
C GLY A 587 -10.00 -18.46 -15.67
N VAL A 588 -11.28 -18.65 -15.38
CA VAL A 588 -12.30 -18.87 -16.38
C VAL A 588 -13.50 -18.00 -16.10
N THR A 589 -14.01 -17.33 -17.12
CA THR A 589 -15.23 -16.53 -17.10
C THR A 589 -16.26 -17.20 -17.98
N TYR A 590 -17.44 -17.50 -17.43
CA TYR A 590 -18.59 -17.99 -18.17
C TYR A 590 -19.67 -16.93 -18.28
N LYS A 591 -20.00 -16.52 -19.48
CA LYS A 591 -21.07 -15.57 -19.79
C LYS A 591 -22.40 -16.32 -19.83
N ILE A 592 -23.22 -16.23 -18.78
CA ILE A 592 -24.55 -16.81 -18.71
C ILE A 592 -25.41 -16.13 -19.77
N THR A 593 -25.36 -14.78 -19.74
CA THR A 593 -25.97 -13.91 -20.76
C THR A 593 -25.04 -12.70 -20.99
N GLY A 594 -25.38 -11.80 -21.92
CA GLY A 594 -24.65 -10.53 -22.07
C GLY A 594 -24.71 -9.59 -20.87
N ARG A 595 -25.52 -9.89 -19.85
CA ARG A 595 -25.74 -9.09 -18.64
C ARG A 595 -25.30 -9.76 -17.35
N HIS A 596 -25.03 -11.05 -17.38
CA HIS A 596 -24.71 -11.88 -16.22
C HIS A 596 -23.54 -12.81 -16.55
N TRP A 597 -22.51 -12.79 -15.73
CA TRP A 597 -21.40 -13.75 -15.87
C TRP A 597 -20.80 -14.11 -14.51
N VAL A 598 -20.16 -15.26 -14.49
CA VAL A 598 -19.41 -15.78 -13.35
C VAL A 598 -17.95 -15.92 -13.76
N ARG A 599 -17.05 -15.52 -12.87
CA ARG A 599 -15.60 -15.69 -12.99
C ARG A 599 -15.10 -16.53 -11.83
N LEU A 600 -14.26 -17.48 -12.11
CA LEU A 600 -13.51 -18.28 -11.15
C LEU A 600 -12.04 -18.10 -11.44
N ASN A 601 -11.26 -17.69 -10.44
CA ASN A 601 -9.81 -17.59 -10.51
C ASN A 601 -9.18 -18.46 -9.43
N GLY A 602 -8.01 -19.01 -9.72
CA GLY A 602 -7.19 -19.73 -8.74
C GLY A 602 -5.71 -19.59 -9.03
N GLY A 603 -4.90 -19.70 -7.99
CA GLY A 603 -3.45 -19.58 -8.14
C GLY A 603 -2.68 -20.18 -6.97
N TYR A 604 -1.47 -20.62 -7.31
CA TYR A 604 -0.43 -21.07 -6.39
C TYR A 604 0.85 -20.30 -6.73
N LEU A 605 1.33 -19.47 -5.80
CA LEU A 605 2.44 -18.57 -6.02
C LEU A 605 3.49 -18.77 -4.94
N GLY A 606 4.74 -19.05 -5.36
CA GLY A 606 5.91 -19.01 -4.51
C GLY A 606 6.62 -17.66 -4.62
N ARG A 607 7.20 -17.18 -3.53
CA ARG A 607 8.05 -15.98 -3.53
C ARG A 607 9.16 -16.10 -2.48
N ALA A 608 10.28 -15.42 -2.71
CA ALA A 608 11.30 -15.24 -1.69
C ALA A 608 10.76 -14.37 -0.54
N PRO A 609 11.21 -14.57 0.71
CA PRO A 609 11.01 -13.61 1.78
C PRO A 609 11.49 -12.22 1.36
N VAL A 610 10.80 -11.18 1.80
CA VAL A 610 11.25 -9.79 1.57
C VAL A 610 12.54 -9.52 2.31
N LEU A 611 13.37 -8.62 1.79
CA LEU A 611 14.72 -8.39 2.29
C LEU A 611 14.79 -8.11 3.80
N GLN A 612 13.83 -7.37 4.34
CA GLN A 612 13.77 -7.05 5.78
C GLN A 612 13.60 -8.28 6.69
N ASN A 613 13.18 -9.43 6.15
CA ASN A 613 12.92 -10.68 6.89
C ASN A 613 13.96 -11.77 6.58
N VAL A 614 15.09 -11.41 5.93
CA VAL A 614 16.14 -12.38 5.53
C VAL A 614 17.24 -12.47 6.57
N PHE A 615 17.65 -11.32 7.12
CA PHE A 615 18.71 -11.25 8.13
C PHE A 615 18.11 -10.99 9.50
N VAL A 616 18.69 -11.60 10.53
CA VAL A 616 18.26 -11.42 11.92
C VAL A 616 18.54 -9.97 12.35
N ASN A 617 19.81 -9.54 12.32
CA ASN A 617 20.22 -8.17 12.60
C ASN A 617 21.29 -7.68 11.61
N PRO A 618 20.90 -7.20 10.41
CA PRO A 618 21.88 -6.76 9.42
C PRO A 618 22.68 -5.52 9.84
N ARG A 619 22.31 -4.82 10.91
CA ARG A 619 23.06 -3.71 11.45
C ARG A 619 24.38 -4.16 12.03
N GLU A 620 24.44 -5.33 12.65
CA GLU A 620 25.58 -5.82 13.41
C GLU A 620 26.35 -6.96 12.73
N ASN A 621 25.64 -7.91 12.11
CA ASN A 621 26.25 -9.12 11.60
C ASN A 621 25.59 -9.68 10.33
N HIS A 622 26.15 -10.80 9.81
CA HIS A 622 25.67 -11.48 8.61
C HIS A 622 24.63 -12.57 8.88
N GLU A 623 24.16 -12.69 10.11
CA GLU A 623 23.29 -13.80 10.50
C GLU A 623 21.99 -13.80 9.69
N ILE A 624 21.76 -14.94 9.05
CA ILE A 624 20.55 -15.20 8.27
C ILE A 624 19.52 -15.85 9.19
N VAL A 625 18.25 -15.54 9.00
CA VAL A 625 17.16 -16.18 9.74
C VAL A 625 17.26 -17.68 9.58
N PRO A 626 17.32 -18.45 10.70
CA PRO A 626 17.42 -19.91 10.65
C PRO A 626 16.25 -20.53 9.88
N ASP A 627 16.54 -21.60 9.13
CA ASP A 627 15.56 -22.38 8.36
C ASP A 627 14.65 -21.54 7.44
N LEU A 628 15.19 -20.43 6.91
CA LEU A 628 14.45 -19.49 6.06
C LEU A 628 13.93 -20.15 4.78
N GLN A 629 12.61 -20.18 4.61
CA GLN A 629 11.93 -20.84 3.51
C GLN A 629 11.30 -19.86 2.53
N ASN A 630 11.00 -20.36 1.33
CA ASN A 630 10.13 -19.65 0.39
C ASN A 630 8.71 -19.54 0.95
N GLU A 631 8.14 -18.36 0.83
CA GLU A 631 6.72 -18.16 1.13
C GLU A 631 5.84 -18.73 0.02
N THR A 632 4.72 -19.34 0.39
CA THR A 632 3.75 -19.92 -0.55
C THR A 632 2.37 -19.32 -0.34
N ILE A 633 1.71 -18.96 -1.43
CA ILE A 633 0.36 -18.38 -1.43
C ILE A 633 -0.56 -19.24 -2.27
N SER A 634 -1.58 -19.81 -1.65
CA SER A 634 -2.66 -20.54 -2.33
C SER A 634 -3.94 -19.72 -2.27
N THR A 635 -4.57 -19.44 -3.40
CA THR A 635 -5.74 -18.55 -3.44
C THR A 635 -6.76 -18.98 -4.48
N VAL A 636 -8.03 -18.76 -4.17
CA VAL A 636 -9.17 -18.96 -5.09
C VAL A 636 -10.21 -17.89 -4.84
N ASP A 637 -10.81 -17.36 -5.89
CA ASP A 637 -11.99 -16.52 -5.80
C ASP A 637 -13.03 -16.86 -6.86
N ILE A 638 -14.29 -16.62 -6.49
CA ILE A 638 -15.43 -16.73 -7.39
C ILE A 638 -16.20 -15.41 -7.36
N THR A 639 -16.45 -14.85 -8.54
CA THR A 639 -17.13 -13.57 -8.67
C THR A 639 -18.31 -13.69 -9.62
N TYR A 640 -19.48 -13.28 -9.15
CA TYR A 640 -20.66 -13.07 -9.98
C TYR A 640 -20.81 -11.59 -10.31
N PHE A 641 -20.98 -11.28 -11.59
CA PHE A 641 -21.21 -9.94 -12.10
C PHE A 641 -22.61 -9.83 -12.70
N MET A 642 -23.26 -8.70 -12.43
CA MET A 642 -24.55 -8.33 -12.97
C MET A 642 -24.48 -6.91 -13.53
N ARG A 643 -24.92 -6.73 -14.79
CA ARG A 643 -24.96 -5.42 -15.46
C ARG A 643 -26.28 -5.25 -16.17
N LEU A 644 -27.29 -4.79 -15.46
CA LEU A 644 -28.58 -4.40 -15.97
C LEU A 644 -28.57 -2.91 -16.38
N PRO A 645 -29.55 -2.42 -17.14
CA PRO A 645 -29.57 -1.03 -17.60
C PRO A 645 -29.42 0.04 -16.52
N LYS A 646 -29.99 -0.20 -15.33
CA LYS A 646 -29.93 0.73 -14.19
C LYS A 646 -29.17 0.17 -12.99
N LEU A 647 -28.76 -1.10 -13.03
CA LEU A 647 -28.18 -1.78 -11.89
C LEU A 647 -26.89 -2.48 -12.31
N THR A 648 -25.80 -2.11 -11.66
CA THR A 648 -24.52 -2.81 -11.76
C THR A 648 -24.19 -3.43 -10.42
N GLY A 649 -23.82 -4.71 -10.39
CA GLY A 649 -23.52 -5.41 -9.16
C GLY A 649 -22.38 -6.41 -9.33
N ARG A 650 -21.66 -6.62 -8.24
CA ARG A 650 -20.61 -7.62 -8.11
C ARG A 650 -20.70 -8.28 -6.74
N LEU A 651 -20.66 -9.62 -6.71
CA LEU A 651 -20.53 -10.41 -5.49
C LEU A 651 -19.34 -11.34 -5.65
N THR A 652 -18.40 -11.27 -4.73
CA THR A 652 -17.20 -12.11 -4.74
C THR A 652 -17.08 -12.88 -3.43
N GLY A 653 -16.77 -14.18 -3.50
CA GLY A 653 -16.26 -14.98 -2.40
C GLY A 653 -14.80 -15.31 -2.64
N TYR A 654 -13.96 -15.28 -1.60
CA TYR A 654 -12.53 -15.55 -1.71
C TYR A 654 -11.99 -16.34 -0.54
N TYR A 655 -10.92 -17.10 -0.81
CA TYR A 655 -10.15 -17.86 0.16
C TYR A 655 -8.67 -17.78 -0.22
N THR A 656 -7.81 -17.40 0.73
CA THR A 656 -6.36 -17.31 0.51
C THR A 656 -5.61 -17.76 1.75
N ARG A 657 -4.62 -18.61 1.55
CA ARG A 657 -3.70 -19.07 2.59
C ARG A 657 -2.28 -18.68 2.22
N PHE A 658 -1.60 -18.03 3.14
CA PHE A 658 -0.17 -17.77 3.13
C PHE A 658 0.50 -18.80 4.04
N GLN A 659 1.59 -19.40 3.59
CA GLN A 659 2.32 -20.42 4.32
C GLN A 659 3.81 -20.09 4.34
N ASN A 660 4.49 -20.54 5.40
CA ASN A 660 5.92 -20.37 5.61
C ASN A 660 6.35 -18.89 5.55
N THR A 661 5.51 -17.98 6.04
CA THR A 661 5.93 -16.57 6.12
C THR A 661 6.88 -16.38 7.30
N THR A 662 7.85 -15.50 7.11
CA THR A 662 8.82 -15.12 8.14
C THR A 662 8.63 -13.63 8.44
N ASP A 663 8.57 -13.27 9.72
CA ASP A 663 8.52 -11.87 10.17
C ASP A 663 9.68 -11.63 11.16
N VAL A 664 10.46 -10.56 10.93
CA VAL A 664 11.49 -10.08 11.86
C VAL A 664 11.08 -8.72 12.40
N ASN A 665 10.86 -8.66 13.71
CA ASN A 665 10.41 -7.46 14.42
C ASN A 665 11.51 -6.95 15.35
N TYR A 666 11.56 -5.64 15.58
CA TYR A 666 12.50 -4.99 16.48
C TYR A 666 11.75 -4.25 17.57
N PHE A 667 12.07 -4.51 18.85
CA PHE A 667 11.44 -3.82 19.97
C PHE A 667 12.36 -3.75 21.18
N PHE A 668 12.06 -2.86 22.12
CA PHE A 668 12.76 -2.75 23.38
C PHE A 668 12.12 -3.62 24.45
N VAL A 669 12.90 -4.44 25.12
CA VAL A 669 12.52 -5.17 26.34
C VAL A 669 13.17 -4.49 27.52
N ASP A 670 12.41 -4.16 28.56
CA ASP A 670 12.94 -3.66 29.82
C ASP A 670 13.11 -4.82 30.78
N THR A 671 14.37 -5.17 31.08
CA THR A 671 14.74 -6.29 31.95
C THR A 671 14.83 -5.90 33.41
N GLY A 672 14.57 -4.61 33.77
CA GLY A 672 14.65 -4.10 35.14
C GLY A 672 16.07 -3.65 35.54
N VAL A 673 17.09 -4.06 34.83
CA VAL A 673 18.50 -3.63 35.02
C VAL A 673 18.93 -2.68 33.90
N GLY A 674 18.25 -2.73 32.76
CA GLY A 674 18.42 -1.90 31.58
C GLY A 674 17.32 -2.20 30.56
N SER A 675 17.28 -1.48 29.44
CA SER A 675 16.41 -1.81 28.32
C SER A 675 17.26 -2.35 27.18
N ASP A 676 16.89 -3.56 26.71
CA ASP A 676 17.50 -4.22 25.57
C ASP A 676 16.77 -3.95 24.28
N PHE A 677 17.52 -3.81 23.19
CA PHE A 677 16.96 -3.85 21.84
C PHE A 677 16.97 -5.28 21.33
N VAL A 678 15.78 -5.83 21.06
CA VAL A 678 15.57 -7.24 20.79
C VAL A 678 15.02 -7.43 19.39
N GLN A 679 15.54 -8.41 18.70
CA GLN A 679 14.98 -8.90 17.44
C GLN A 679 14.15 -10.14 17.70
N GLU A 680 12.86 -10.05 17.40
CA GLU A 680 11.95 -11.19 17.40
C GLU A 680 11.91 -11.80 16.00
N VAL A 681 12.31 -13.03 15.87
CA VAL A 681 12.28 -13.82 14.65
C VAL A 681 11.14 -14.81 14.73
N ILE A 682 10.18 -14.69 13.82
CA ILE A 682 9.01 -15.57 13.74
C ILE A 682 9.09 -16.36 12.44
N THR A 683 9.18 -17.69 12.52
CA THR A 683 9.23 -18.61 11.37
C THR A 683 8.03 -19.53 11.31
N ASP A 684 7.75 -20.14 10.17
CA ASP A 684 6.61 -21.04 9.93
C ASP A 684 5.24 -20.41 10.24
N LEU A 685 5.12 -19.12 9.94
CA LEU A 685 3.91 -18.35 10.19
C LEU A 685 2.94 -18.49 9.02
N ASP A 686 1.81 -19.18 9.24
CA ASP A 686 0.70 -19.25 8.28
C ASP A 686 -0.36 -18.20 8.59
N LYS A 687 -0.93 -17.62 7.53
CA LYS A 687 -2.03 -16.64 7.62
C LYS A 687 -3.19 -17.09 6.71
N LEU A 688 -4.42 -16.88 7.16
CA LEU A 688 -5.63 -17.22 6.42
C LEU A 688 -6.52 -16.00 6.24
N HIS A 689 -6.91 -15.75 5.00
CA HIS A 689 -7.84 -14.69 4.63
C HIS A 689 -9.00 -15.30 3.85
N MET A 690 -10.24 -15.09 4.31
CA MET A 690 -11.44 -15.52 3.60
C MET A 690 -12.58 -14.54 3.84
N GLY A 691 -13.51 -14.47 2.89
CA GLY A 691 -14.64 -13.57 3.04
C GLY A 691 -15.43 -13.35 1.79
N THR A 692 -16.29 -12.33 1.85
CA THR A 692 -17.16 -11.91 0.77
C THR A 692 -17.11 -10.41 0.56
N GLU A 693 -17.26 -9.99 -0.69
CA GLU A 693 -17.31 -8.58 -1.12
C GLU A 693 -18.55 -8.36 -1.98
N LEU A 694 -19.32 -7.33 -1.70
CA LEU A 694 -20.49 -6.91 -2.45
C LEU A 694 -20.35 -5.46 -2.87
N GLY A 695 -20.55 -5.16 -4.14
CA GLY A 695 -20.69 -3.81 -4.66
C GLY A 695 -21.93 -3.71 -5.53
N ILE A 696 -22.76 -2.71 -5.28
CA ILE A 696 -23.99 -2.43 -6.03
C ILE A 696 -24.06 -0.94 -6.33
N GLU A 697 -24.36 -0.60 -7.58
CA GLU A 697 -24.75 0.74 -8.00
C GLU A 697 -26.09 0.70 -8.72
N TYR A 698 -27.00 1.56 -8.33
CA TYR A 698 -28.35 1.67 -8.88
C TYR A 698 -28.63 3.09 -9.36
N GLU A 699 -28.93 3.27 -10.63
CA GLU A 699 -29.37 4.52 -11.22
C GLU A 699 -30.88 4.68 -11.01
N LEU A 700 -31.27 5.36 -9.90
CA LEU A 700 -32.67 5.63 -9.57
C LEU A 700 -33.30 6.52 -10.66
N SER A 701 -32.55 7.53 -11.11
CA SER A 701 -32.90 8.41 -12.23
C SER A 701 -31.64 8.82 -12.99
N SER A 702 -31.76 9.58 -14.07
CA SER A 702 -30.61 10.15 -14.78
C SER A 702 -29.73 11.07 -13.93
N SER A 703 -30.25 11.57 -12.81
CA SER A 703 -29.57 12.49 -11.92
C SER A 703 -29.24 11.90 -10.55
N VAL A 704 -29.85 10.77 -10.15
CA VAL A 704 -29.66 10.18 -8.81
C VAL A 704 -29.11 8.78 -8.93
N LYS A 705 -27.98 8.55 -8.28
CA LYS A 705 -27.31 7.26 -8.17
C LYS A 705 -27.22 6.82 -6.71
N LEU A 706 -27.60 5.60 -6.44
CA LEU A 706 -27.43 4.93 -5.15
C LEU A 706 -26.27 3.95 -5.24
N SER A 707 -25.51 3.80 -4.18
CA SER A 707 -24.45 2.80 -4.07
C SER A 707 -24.53 2.08 -2.73
N ALA A 708 -24.21 0.78 -2.73
CA ALA A 708 -24.03 -0.01 -1.52
C ALA A 708 -22.79 -0.88 -1.67
N VAL A 709 -21.95 -0.89 -0.64
CA VAL A 709 -20.71 -1.68 -0.61
C VAL A 709 -20.63 -2.41 0.72
N ALA A 710 -20.28 -3.68 0.68
CA ALA A 710 -20.07 -4.49 1.87
C ALA A 710 -18.84 -5.39 1.71
N ALA A 711 -18.02 -5.45 2.74
CA ALA A 711 -16.95 -6.41 2.90
C ALA A 711 -17.10 -7.10 4.25
N VAL A 712 -17.11 -8.43 4.24
CA VAL A 712 -17.12 -9.26 5.44
C VAL A 712 -16.02 -10.29 5.30
N GLY A 713 -14.96 -10.12 6.06
CA GLY A 713 -13.79 -10.99 6.05
C GLY A 713 -13.53 -11.64 7.40
N LYS A 714 -12.67 -12.65 7.36
CA LYS A 714 -12.08 -13.30 8.51
C LYS A 714 -10.59 -13.50 8.22
N TYR A 715 -9.74 -12.78 8.94
CA TYR A 715 -8.29 -12.78 8.76
C TYR A 715 -7.65 -13.31 10.03
N LEU A 716 -6.90 -14.43 9.93
CA LEU A 716 -6.43 -15.21 11.08
C LEU A 716 -4.97 -15.61 10.91
N TYR A 717 -4.30 -15.80 12.03
CA TYR A 717 -3.16 -16.69 12.10
C TYR A 717 -3.65 -18.15 11.94
N ALA A 718 -3.01 -18.91 11.04
CA ALA A 718 -3.46 -20.26 10.67
C ALA A 718 -2.50 -21.37 11.16
N SER A 719 -1.38 -21.00 11.78
CA SER A 719 -0.43 -21.88 12.44
C SER A 719 -0.05 -21.34 13.82
N ASP A 720 0.63 -22.17 14.59
CA ASP A 720 1.39 -21.78 15.78
C ASP A 720 2.87 -21.71 15.35
N PRO A 721 3.44 -20.53 15.08
CA PRO A 721 4.79 -20.34 14.56
C PRO A 721 5.87 -20.57 15.62
N ASN A 722 7.11 -20.79 15.19
CA ASN A 722 8.26 -20.74 16.07
C ASN A 722 8.72 -19.30 16.31
N VAL A 723 9.14 -18.97 17.52
CA VAL A 723 9.59 -17.65 17.94
C VAL A 723 10.94 -17.74 18.63
N ALA A 724 11.91 -17.00 18.08
CA ALA A 724 13.21 -16.81 18.70
C ALA A 724 13.46 -15.32 18.97
N ILE A 725 14.26 -15.02 19.96
CA ILE A 725 14.69 -13.67 20.32
C ILE A 725 16.20 -13.60 20.22
N ASN A 726 16.70 -12.55 19.57
CA ASN A 726 18.11 -12.20 19.57
C ASN A 726 18.30 -10.87 20.32
N PHE A 727 19.35 -10.79 21.11
CA PHE A 727 19.65 -9.64 21.96
C PHE A 727 20.89 -8.91 21.46
N ASP A 728 20.85 -7.57 21.46
CA ASP A 728 22.00 -6.76 21.13
C ASP A 728 23.11 -6.82 22.21
N THR A 729 22.75 -7.21 23.44
CA THR A 729 23.69 -7.36 24.58
C THR A 729 24.39 -8.73 24.65
N ALA A 730 24.21 -9.57 23.68
CA ALA A 730 24.85 -10.88 23.63
C ALA A 730 26.37 -10.77 23.73
N GLY A 731 26.94 -11.42 24.74
CA GLY A 731 28.39 -11.45 25.00
C GLY A 731 28.90 -10.45 26.03
N ALA A 732 28.05 -9.60 26.63
CA ALA A 732 28.45 -8.81 27.80
C ALA A 732 28.70 -9.74 29.00
N GLU A 733 29.82 -9.58 29.71
CA GLU A 733 30.24 -10.45 30.81
C GLU A 733 29.21 -10.54 31.96
N GLU A 734 28.27 -9.61 32.05
CA GLU A 734 27.26 -9.53 33.09
C GLU A 734 25.93 -10.21 32.68
N ASP A 735 25.73 -10.57 31.42
CA ASP A 735 24.53 -11.26 30.95
C ASP A 735 24.65 -12.77 31.17
N LEU A 736 24.27 -13.20 32.37
CA LEU A 736 24.22 -14.61 32.76
C LEU A 736 23.14 -15.43 32.03
N ILE A 737 22.34 -14.79 31.15
CA ILE A 737 21.13 -15.40 30.59
C ILE A 737 21.43 -16.16 29.30
N ASN A 738 22.31 -15.69 28.44
CA ASN A 738 22.73 -16.43 27.23
C ASN A 738 23.97 -15.87 26.54
N LEU A 739 25.07 -16.65 26.55
CA LEU A 739 26.30 -16.30 25.85
C LEU A 739 26.20 -16.34 24.32
N GLU A 740 25.16 -16.99 23.77
CA GLU A 740 24.96 -17.17 22.32
C GLU A 740 24.15 -16.02 21.71
N GLY A 741 23.55 -15.14 22.53
CA GLY A 741 22.78 -13.99 22.08
C GLY A 741 21.44 -14.30 21.43
N ASN A 742 21.01 -15.53 21.51
CA ASN A 742 19.68 -15.93 21.03
C ASN A 742 18.98 -16.84 22.03
N ILE A 743 17.66 -16.74 22.10
CA ILE A 743 16.80 -17.64 22.88
C ILE A 743 15.68 -18.12 21.98
N ASP A 744 15.62 -19.43 21.76
CA ASP A 744 14.45 -20.07 21.17
C ASP A 744 13.35 -20.17 22.24
N LEU A 745 12.29 -19.36 22.05
CA LEU A 745 11.11 -19.38 22.92
C LEU A 745 10.13 -20.51 22.55
N GLY A 746 10.43 -21.24 21.47
CA GLY A 746 9.62 -22.30 20.95
C GLY A 746 8.35 -21.81 20.27
N VAL A 747 7.34 -22.66 20.27
CA VAL A 747 6.10 -22.44 19.54
C VAL A 747 5.18 -21.44 20.27
N ALA A 748 4.79 -20.36 19.59
CA ALA A 748 3.79 -19.42 20.06
C ALA A 748 2.37 -19.90 19.73
N LYS A 749 1.49 -19.98 20.75
CA LYS A 749 0.11 -20.44 20.60
C LYS A 749 -0.81 -19.30 20.11
N ILE A 750 -0.73 -19.00 18.80
CA ILE A 750 -1.46 -17.88 18.18
C ILE A 750 -2.46 -18.28 17.09
N LYS A 751 -2.56 -19.56 16.78
CA LYS A 751 -3.57 -20.04 15.83
C LYS A 751 -4.96 -19.56 16.20
N ASP A 752 -5.74 -19.13 15.20
CA ASP A 752 -7.11 -18.57 15.30
C ASP A 752 -7.21 -17.14 15.89
N TYR A 753 -6.12 -16.54 16.40
CA TYR A 753 -6.08 -15.10 16.67
C TYR A 753 -6.25 -14.29 15.39
N LYS A 754 -6.79 -13.07 15.54
CA LYS A 754 -7.11 -12.20 14.41
C LYS A 754 -5.90 -11.39 13.97
N LEU A 755 -5.72 -11.28 12.67
CA LEU A 755 -4.70 -10.40 12.09
C LEU A 755 -5.12 -8.93 12.22
N ALA A 756 -4.17 -8.06 12.55
CA ALA A 756 -4.34 -6.61 12.60
C ALA A 756 -4.24 -5.98 11.19
N GLN A 757 -5.09 -6.42 10.27
CA GLN A 757 -5.07 -6.00 8.86
C GLN A 757 -6.19 -5.00 8.50
N GLY A 758 -6.64 -4.23 9.48
CA GLY A 758 -7.76 -3.30 9.37
C GLY A 758 -9.13 -3.94 9.66
N PRO A 759 -10.22 -3.17 9.51
CA PRO A 759 -11.57 -3.66 9.80
C PRO A 759 -11.94 -4.88 8.96
N GLN A 760 -12.39 -5.96 9.62
CA GLN A 760 -12.84 -7.20 8.96
C GLN A 760 -14.30 -7.12 8.48
N LYS A 761 -15.05 -6.10 8.94
CA LYS A 761 -16.40 -5.77 8.49
C LYS A 761 -16.46 -4.32 8.11
N ALA A 762 -16.86 -4.03 6.87
CA ALA A 762 -17.00 -2.67 6.37
C ALA A 762 -18.25 -2.58 5.48
N PHE A 763 -19.10 -1.61 5.75
CA PHE A 763 -20.34 -1.37 5.01
C PHE A 763 -20.44 0.11 4.68
N ALA A 764 -20.85 0.43 3.45
CA ALA A 764 -21.15 1.79 3.04
C ALA A 764 -22.45 1.84 2.23
N ILE A 765 -23.22 2.91 2.46
CA ILE A 765 -24.37 3.28 1.64
C ILE A 765 -24.15 4.70 1.19
N GLY A 766 -24.25 4.94 -0.12
CA GLY A 766 -24.03 6.23 -0.74
C GLY A 766 -25.19 6.67 -1.61
N ILE A 767 -25.41 7.97 -1.66
CA ILE A 767 -26.29 8.62 -2.60
C ILE A 767 -25.52 9.74 -3.29
N GLU A 768 -25.67 9.86 -4.59
CA GLU A 768 -25.06 10.90 -5.40
C GLU A 768 -26.12 11.53 -6.30
N TYR A 769 -26.21 12.86 -6.26
CA TYR A 769 -27.02 13.66 -7.15
C TYR A 769 -26.12 14.41 -8.14
N ARG A 770 -26.45 14.32 -9.44
CA ARG A 770 -25.77 15.02 -10.51
C ARG A 770 -26.77 15.90 -11.27
N ASP A 771 -26.50 17.19 -11.29
CA ASP A 771 -27.32 18.16 -11.98
C ASP A 771 -26.84 18.35 -13.44
N PRO A 772 -27.77 18.47 -14.40
CA PRO A 772 -27.41 18.77 -15.80
C PRO A 772 -26.57 20.07 -15.99
N LYS A 773 -26.53 20.96 -15.00
CA LYS A 773 -25.70 22.18 -14.99
C LYS A 773 -24.27 21.96 -14.44
N TYR A 774 -23.77 20.73 -14.49
CA TYR A 774 -22.41 20.34 -14.11
C TYR A 774 -22.03 20.62 -12.65
N TRP A 775 -22.96 20.43 -11.73
CA TRP A 775 -22.64 20.31 -10.33
C TRP A 775 -23.16 18.97 -9.78
N TRP A 776 -22.56 18.48 -8.77
CA TRP A 776 -22.95 17.23 -8.14
C TRP A 776 -22.64 17.27 -6.65
N ILE A 777 -23.37 16.47 -5.89
CA ILE A 777 -23.17 16.26 -4.46
C ILE A 777 -23.36 14.76 -4.17
N GLY A 778 -22.50 14.22 -3.31
CA GLY A 778 -22.57 12.86 -2.82
C GLY A 778 -22.48 12.81 -1.30
N MET A 779 -23.13 11.84 -0.73
CA MET A 779 -23.08 11.51 0.68
C MET A 779 -22.86 10.01 0.83
N ALA A 780 -21.97 9.59 1.75
CA ALA A 780 -21.74 8.20 2.09
C ALA A 780 -21.72 8.01 3.60
N ALA A 781 -22.52 7.07 4.07
CA ALA A 781 -22.55 6.63 5.46
C ALA A 781 -21.84 5.28 5.54
N ASN A 782 -20.83 5.18 6.41
CA ASN A 782 -19.95 4.03 6.56
C ASN A 782 -20.07 3.45 7.97
N PHE A 783 -20.07 2.12 8.06
CA PHE A 783 -19.97 1.39 9.31
C PHE A 783 -18.79 0.42 9.23
N LEU A 784 -17.90 0.46 10.22
CA LEU A 784 -16.70 -0.37 10.28
C LEU A 784 -16.60 -1.04 11.65
N ALA A 785 -16.24 -2.33 11.64
CA ALA A 785 -16.19 -3.15 12.85
C ALA A 785 -15.18 -4.29 12.73
N ASN A 786 -14.91 -4.96 13.84
CA ASN A 786 -14.00 -6.09 13.93
C ASN A 786 -12.58 -5.72 13.45
N ASN A 787 -12.07 -4.58 13.91
CA ASN A 787 -10.65 -4.24 13.80
C ASN A 787 -9.92 -4.74 15.05
N TYR A 788 -8.67 -5.14 14.93
CA TYR A 788 -7.89 -5.72 16.04
C TYR A 788 -6.53 -5.06 16.15
N ALA A 789 -5.97 -5.02 17.36
CA ALA A 789 -4.58 -4.71 17.59
C ALA A 789 -3.70 -5.92 17.26
N ASN A 790 -2.45 -5.66 16.83
CA ASN A 790 -1.46 -6.71 16.66
C ASN A 790 -1.11 -7.33 18.01
N ILE A 791 -1.03 -8.65 18.07
CA ILE A 791 -0.71 -9.38 19.29
C ILE A 791 0.80 -9.50 19.47
N SER A 792 1.26 -9.61 20.72
CA SER A 792 2.63 -10.02 21.04
C SER A 792 2.75 -11.53 20.97
N THR A 793 3.58 -12.06 20.09
CA THR A 793 3.84 -13.51 19.96
C THR A 793 4.58 -14.05 21.15
N ILE A 794 5.52 -13.29 21.73
CA ILE A 794 6.33 -13.66 22.89
C ILE A 794 5.46 -14.03 24.09
N THR A 795 4.41 -13.26 24.36
CA THR A 795 3.51 -13.54 25.51
C THR A 795 2.67 -14.80 25.32
N ARG A 796 2.73 -15.44 24.15
CA ARG A 796 1.98 -16.67 23.82
C ARG A 796 2.89 -17.89 23.64
N THR A 797 4.16 -17.77 23.99
CA THR A 797 5.12 -18.88 24.04
C THR A 797 5.08 -19.62 25.38
N GLN A 798 5.74 -20.75 25.48
CA GLN A 798 5.81 -21.50 26.73
C GLN A 798 6.59 -20.73 27.80
N SER A 799 7.59 -19.94 27.44
CA SER A 799 8.38 -19.11 28.35
C SER A 799 7.52 -18.12 29.14
N PHE A 800 6.39 -17.68 28.60
CA PHE A 800 5.46 -16.78 29.28
C PHE A 800 4.89 -17.37 30.59
N TYR A 801 4.73 -18.70 30.65
CA TYR A 801 4.21 -19.40 31.82
C TYR A 801 5.25 -19.63 32.92
N MET A 802 6.55 -19.46 32.59
CA MET A 802 7.66 -19.81 33.46
C MET A 802 8.13 -18.57 34.23
N ASP A 803 8.43 -18.80 35.50
CA ASP A 803 9.12 -17.80 36.33
C ASP A 803 10.62 -17.86 36.01
N PRO A 804 11.20 -16.76 35.50
CA PRO A 804 12.61 -16.75 35.11
C PRO A 804 13.57 -16.90 36.30
N GLU A 805 13.16 -16.55 37.54
CA GLU A 805 13.99 -16.67 38.75
C GLU A 805 14.09 -18.13 39.23
N THR A 806 13.01 -18.87 39.14
CA THR A 806 12.92 -20.22 39.70
C THR A 806 12.97 -21.30 38.63
N GLY A 807 12.77 -20.98 37.35
CA GLY A 807 12.60 -21.94 36.26
C GLY A 807 11.37 -22.84 36.39
N GLN A 808 10.41 -22.50 37.27
CA GLN A 808 9.17 -23.23 37.45
C GLN A 808 7.97 -22.46 36.91
N PRO A 809 6.88 -23.15 36.52
CA PRO A 809 5.65 -22.44 36.13
C PRO A 809 5.07 -21.60 37.26
N PHE A 810 4.60 -20.40 36.96
CA PHE A 810 3.85 -19.61 37.91
C PHE A 810 2.62 -20.39 38.39
N PRO A 811 2.39 -20.53 39.70
CA PRO A 811 1.25 -21.30 40.23
C PRO A 811 -0.11 -20.85 39.68
N ASP A 812 -0.27 -19.56 39.45
CA ASP A 812 -1.51 -18.95 38.95
C ASP A 812 -1.61 -18.86 37.42
N ALA A 813 -0.58 -19.27 36.71
CA ALA A 813 -0.59 -19.29 35.22
C ALA A 813 -1.40 -20.47 34.67
N THR A 814 -2.63 -20.62 35.17
CA THR A 814 -3.58 -21.58 34.63
C THR A 814 -4.02 -21.16 33.23
N HIS A 815 -4.41 -22.13 32.40
CA HIS A 815 -4.90 -21.82 31.05
C HIS A 815 -6.02 -20.77 31.05
N GLU A 816 -6.95 -20.85 32.01
CA GLU A 816 -8.07 -19.90 32.15
C GLU A 816 -7.56 -18.48 32.43
N ASN A 817 -6.64 -18.32 33.36
CA ASN A 817 -6.08 -17.01 33.74
C ASN A 817 -5.27 -16.41 32.59
N VAL A 818 -4.49 -17.22 31.89
CA VAL A 818 -3.69 -16.77 30.74
C VAL A 818 -4.59 -16.35 29.58
N VAL A 819 -5.60 -17.14 29.22
CA VAL A 819 -6.56 -16.78 28.16
C VAL A 819 -7.32 -15.49 28.51
N LYS A 820 -7.68 -15.28 29.75
CA LYS A 820 -8.32 -14.05 30.21
C LYS A 820 -7.40 -12.85 30.12
N LEU A 821 -6.13 -13.00 30.51
CA LEU A 821 -5.13 -11.92 30.50
C LEU A 821 -4.71 -11.53 29.08
N LEU A 822 -4.59 -12.51 28.19
CA LEU A 822 -4.15 -12.35 26.80
C LEU A 822 -5.32 -12.29 25.79
N LYS A 823 -6.53 -11.99 26.25
CA LYS A 823 -7.71 -11.91 25.38
C LYS A 823 -7.54 -10.82 24.33
N GLN A 824 -7.71 -11.20 23.06
CA GLN A 824 -7.74 -10.24 21.95
C GLN A 824 -9.17 -9.75 21.72
N ASP A 825 -9.49 -8.56 22.21
CA ASP A 825 -10.79 -7.94 21.97
C ASP A 825 -10.78 -7.10 20.68
N PRO A 826 -11.91 -7.04 19.94
CA PRO A 826 -12.00 -6.12 18.81
C PRO A 826 -11.99 -4.68 19.30
N LEU A 827 -11.34 -3.80 18.52
CA LEU A 827 -11.47 -2.36 18.69
C LEU A 827 -12.91 -1.92 18.44
N ASP A 828 -13.31 -0.81 19.05
CA ASP A 828 -14.69 -0.31 18.96
C ASP A 828 -15.12 -0.13 17.50
N SER A 829 -16.35 -0.51 17.22
CA SER A 829 -16.99 -0.23 15.93
C SER A 829 -17.38 1.24 15.84
N PHE A 830 -17.37 1.80 14.65
CA PHE A 830 -17.65 3.21 14.45
C PHE A 830 -18.40 3.49 13.15
N TYR A 831 -19.02 4.68 13.13
CA TYR A 831 -19.77 5.19 11.98
C TYR A 831 -19.11 6.48 11.48
N LEU A 832 -19.01 6.62 10.17
CA LEU A 832 -18.50 7.83 9.53
C LEU A 832 -19.51 8.31 8.49
N LEU A 833 -19.75 9.62 8.47
CA LEU A 833 -20.50 10.29 7.41
C LEU A 833 -19.55 11.16 6.60
N ASN A 834 -19.54 10.97 5.29
CA ASN A 834 -18.70 11.74 4.36
C ASN A 834 -19.60 12.49 3.38
N LEU A 835 -19.25 13.74 3.10
CA LEU A 835 -19.88 14.59 2.10
C LEU A 835 -18.85 14.95 1.04
N VAL A 836 -19.28 14.93 -0.22
CA VAL A 836 -18.42 15.27 -1.36
C VAL A 836 -19.23 16.00 -2.40
N GLY A 837 -18.63 16.96 -3.09
CA GLY A 837 -19.31 17.64 -4.17
C GLY A 837 -18.36 18.42 -5.07
N GLY A 838 -18.87 18.82 -6.22
CA GLY A 838 -18.08 19.58 -7.17
C GLY A 838 -18.93 20.33 -8.18
N LYS A 839 -18.31 21.32 -8.79
CA LYS A 839 -18.89 22.10 -9.89
C LYS A 839 -17.85 22.45 -10.92
N SER A 840 -18.24 22.36 -12.16
CA SER A 840 -17.40 22.73 -13.28
C SER A 840 -18.05 23.74 -14.19
N TRP A 841 -17.24 24.63 -14.73
CA TRP A 841 -17.65 25.66 -15.71
C TRP A 841 -16.78 25.56 -16.95
N LEU A 842 -17.40 25.45 -18.09
CA LEU A 842 -16.75 25.54 -19.40
C LEU A 842 -17.11 26.85 -20.06
N LYS A 843 -16.12 27.71 -20.38
CA LYS A 843 -16.31 28.96 -21.08
C LYS A 843 -15.19 29.14 -22.11
N LYS A 844 -15.55 29.23 -23.40
CA LYS A 844 -14.62 29.47 -24.53
C LYS A 844 -13.44 28.50 -24.54
N GLY A 845 -13.68 27.20 -24.36
CA GLY A 845 -12.65 26.17 -24.35
C GLY A 845 -11.83 26.07 -23.05
N LYS A 846 -11.99 27.02 -22.14
CA LYS A 846 -11.34 27.02 -20.82
C LYS A 846 -12.23 26.37 -19.78
N TYR A 847 -11.63 25.64 -18.87
CA TYR A 847 -12.33 24.81 -17.89
C TYR A 847 -11.90 25.17 -16.48
N ILE A 848 -12.87 25.53 -15.63
CA ILE A 848 -12.65 25.74 -14.19
C ILE A 848 -13.44 24.68 -13.45
N SER A 849 -12.83 24.03 -12.48
CA SER A 849 -13.51 23.11 -11.60
C SER A 849 -13.20 23.37 -10.14
N VAL A 850 -14.20 23.13 -9.32
CA VAL A 850 -14.11 23.16 -7.86
C VAL A 850 -14.58 21.80 -7.33
N PHE A 851 -13.78 21.21 -6.48
CA PHE A 851 -14.09 19.98 -5.75
C PHE A 851 -13.92 20.22 -4.27
N ALA A 852 -14.86 19.74 -3.46
CA ALA A 852 -14.81 19.82 -2.00
C ALA A 852 -15.26 18.50 -1.39
N SER A 853 -14.61 18.11 -0.29
CA SER A 853 -15.06 17.00 0.55
C SER A 853 -14.94 17.36 2.03
N ILE A 854 -15.87 16.85 2.82
CA ILE A 854 -15.85 16.85 4.28
C ILE A 854 -15.98 15.40 4.72
N ASN A 855 -14.99 14.93 5.41
CA ASN A 855 -14.94 13.57 5.89
C ASN A 855 -15.15 13.55 7.41
N ASN A 856 -15.77 12.48 7.91
CA ASN A 856 -16.10 12.34 9.31
C ASN A 856 -16.86 13.58 9.83
N VAL A 857 -18.02 13.85 9.23
CA VAL A 857 -18.82 15.05 9.51
C VAL A 857 -19.17 15.21 11.00
N PHE A 858 -19.38 14.10 11.69
CA PHE A 858 -19.73 14.06 13.12
C PHE A 858 -18.53 14.15 14.06
N ASP A 859 -17.32 14.26 13.54
CA ASP A 859 -16.08 14.33 14.33
C ASP A 859 -15.89 13.10 15.27
N ALA A 860 -16.30 11.93 14.80
CA ALA A 860 -16.19 10.72 15.58
C ALA A 860 -14.71 10.37 15.84
N VAL A 861 -14.40 9.98 17.07
CA VAL A 861 -13.08 9.47 17.46
C VAL A 861 -13.11 7.95 17.36
N PHE A 862 -12.13 7.36 16.73
CA PHE A 862 -12.03 5.92 16.52
C PHE A 862 -10.58 5.45 16.44
N ARG A 863 -10.36 4.18 16.82
CA ARG A 863 -9.05 3.53 16.71
C ARG A 863 -8.91 2.85 15.35
N THR A 864 -7.81 3.15 14.65
CA THR A 864 -7.56 2.59 13.31
C THR A 864 -6.74 1.31 13.34
N GLY A 865 -6.03 1.05 14.42
CA GLY A 865 -5.18 -0.10 14.67
C GLY A 865 -4.44 0.07 15.99
N GLY A 866 -3.54 -0.85 16.27
CA GLY A 866 -2.71 -0.81 17.47
C GLY A 866 -1.85 -2.07 17.57
N TYR A 867 -1.09 -2.15 18.65
CA TYR A 867 -0.28 -3.33 18.98
C TYR A 867 -0.12 -3.48 20.48
N GLU A 868 -0.03 -4.74 20.92
CA GLU A 868 0.37 -5.08 22.28
C GLU A 868 1.87 -4.78 22.44
N GLN A 869 2.27 -4.32 23.62
CA GLN A 869 3.67 -4.12 23.95
C GLN A 869 4.26 -5.42 24.53
N SER A 870 5.43 -5.86 24.02
CA SER A 870 6.06 -7.12 24.41
C SER A 870 6.97 -7.01 25.64
N ARG A 871 6.92 -5.90 26.40
CA ARG A 871 7.82 -5.65 27.54
C ARG A 871 7.58 -6.55 28.75
N ASN A 872 6.34 -6.95 29.00
CA ASN A 872 6.00 -7.91 30.06
C ASN A 872 6.10 -9.32 29.50
N GLY A 873 7.29 -9.87 29.43
CA GLY A 873 7.59 -11.13 28.77
C GLY A 873 7.10 -12.39 29.52
N ASN A 874 6.62 -12.27 30.77
CA ASN A 874 6.11 -13.40 31.54
C ASN A 874 4.79 -13.08 32.24
N PHE A 875 4.07 -14.14 32.65
CA PHE A 875 2.76 -14.07 33.28
C PHE A 875 2.76 -13.25 34.58
N GLY A 876 3.79 -13.41 35.43
CA GLY A 876 3.88 -12.71 36.69
C GLY A 876 3.95 -11.20 36.52
N GLN A 877 4.84 -10.74 35.65
CA GLN A 877 5.00 -9.33 35.31
C GLN A 877 3.74 -8.73 34.69
N LEU A 878 3.13 -9.41 33.69
CA LEU A 878 1.93 -8.91 33.03
C LEU A 878 0.74 -8.87 33.98
N LYS A 879 0.56 -9.89 34.85
CA LYS A 879 -0.49 -9.92 35.87
C LYS A 879 -0.32 -8.78 36.87
N GLN A 880 0.90 -8.53 37.34
CA GLN A 880 1.23 -7.46 38.27
C GLN A 880 0.95 -6.08 37.63
N ASP A 881 1.40 -5.87 36.43
CA ASP A 881 1.21 -4.59 35.71
C ASP A 881 -0.28 -4.31 35.43
N ASN A 882 -1.10 -5.35 35.35
CA ASN A 882 -2.54 -5.23 35.02
C ASN A 882 -3.46 -5.24 36.26
N LEU A 883 -2.95 -5.12 37.48
CA LEU A 883 -3.75 -5.16 38.72
C LEU A 883 -4.82 -4.06 38.80
N SER A 884 -4.51 -2.86 38.33
CA SER A 884 -5.43 -1.73 38.31
C SER A 884 -6.42 -1.78 37.14
N GLY A 885 -6.24 -2.67 36.15
CA GLY A 885 -6.96 -2.68 34.88
C GLY A 885 -6.44 -1.63 33.86
N ASN A 886 -5.43 -0.84 34.22
CA ASN A 886 -4.75 0.13 33.36
C ASN A 886 -3.24 -0.11 33.40
N PRO A 887 -2.70 -1.07 32.64
CA PRO A 887 -1.31 -1.47 32.72
C PRO A 887 -0.35 -0.38 32.21
N SER A 888 0.85 -0.33 32.76
CA SER A 888 1.92 0.58 32.32
C SER A 888 2.36 0.29 30.88
N PHE A 889 2.35 -0.97 30.50
CA PHE A 889 2.61 -1.43 29.15
C PHE A 889 1.31 -1.84 28.41
N ALA A 890 0.29 -0.99 28.56
CA ALA A 890 -0.97 -1.13 27.83
C ALA A 890 -0.73 -1.13 26.30
N PRO A 891 -1.59 -1.76 25.51
CA PRO A 891 -1.52 -1.65 24.06
C PRO A 891 -1.52 -0.20 23.59
N LYS A 892 -0.72 0.09 22.56
CA LYS A 892 -0.68 1.40 21.92
C LYS A 892 -1.57 1.39 20.69
N TYR A 893 -2.29 2.51 20.46
CA TYR A 893 -3.27 2.64 19.41
C TYR A 893 -2.99 3.84 18.52
N TRP A 894 -3.29 3.70 17.23
CA TRP A 894 -3.42 4.82 16.31
C TRP A 894 -4.88 5.24 16.26
N TYR A 895 -5.10 6.55 16.31
CA TYR A 895 -6.42 7.14 16.23
C TYR A 895 -6.66 7.73 14.84
N GLY A 896 -7.87 7.58 14.32
CA GLY A 896 -8.29 8.21 13.10
C GLY A 896 -8.39 9.72 13.22
N TYR A 897 -8.33 10.40 12.06
CA TYR A 897 -8.58 11.83 12.04
C TYR A 897 -10.03 12.12 12.40
N GLY A 898 -10.25 13.19 13.16
CA GLY A 898 -11.57 13.77 13.36
C GLY A 898 -12.15 14.33 12.06
N ARG A 899 -12.94 15.39 12.16
CA ARG A 899 -13.48 16.03 10.96
C ARG A 899 -12.36 16.65 10.12
N THR A 900 -12.30 16.20 8.85
CA THR A 900 -11.33 16.73 7.89
C THR A 900 -12.04 17.30 6.66
N PHE A 901 -11.41 18.28 6.01
CA PHE A 901 -11.86 18.82 4.75
C PHE A 901 -10.76 18.82 3.70
N PHE A 902 -11.19 18.79 2.44
CA PHE A 902 -10.32 18.97 1.29
C PHE A 902 -11.06 19.85 0.26
N LEU A 903 -10.40 20.89 -0.22
CA LEU A 903 -10.89 21.78 -1.27
C LEU A 903 -9.84 21.84 -2.38
N ASN A 904 -10.27 21.63 -3.63
CA ASN A 904 -9.41 21.76 -4.80
C ASN A 904 -10.06 22.66 -5.84
N VAL A 905 -9.28 23.55 -6.42
CA VAL A 905 -9.66 24.40 -7.55
C VAL A 905 -8.68 24.14 -8.69
N ALA A 906 -9.19 23.82 -9.87
CA ALA A 906 -8.37 23.58 -11.04
C ALA A 906 -8.83 24.42 -12.23
N TYR A 907 -7.87 24.88 -13.02
CA TYR A 907 -8.06 25.66 -14.24
C TYR A 907 -7.28 25.02 -15.38
N SER A 908 -7.94 24.76 -16.50
CA SER A 908 -7.34 24.15 -17.69
C SER A 908 -7.65 24.97 -18.94
N PHE A 909 -6.66 25.11 -19.83
CA PHE A 909 -6.82 25.83 -21.10
C PHE A 909 -5.88 25.31 -22.17
#